data_51ee362a95f19c802be2c127a00df05b
#
_entry.id   51ee362a95f19c802be2c127a00df05b
#
_cell.length_a   1.000
_cell.length_b   1.000
_cell.length_c   1.000
_cell.angle_alpha   90.00
_cell.angle_beta   90.00
_cell.angle_gamma   90.00
#
_symmetry.space_group_name_H-M   'P 1'
#
loop_
_entity.id
_entity.type
_entity.pdbx_description
1 polymer ?
#
loop_
_entity_poly.entity_id
_entity_poly.type
_entity_poly.pdbx_seq_one_letter_code
_entity_poly.pdbx_strand_id
1 'polypeptide(L)'
;MSADTPQASNSSGESQRPAWIGSQAGISNRVLPPWMPLEVYKDGRLLRVACWGRTYEFDATPFTRAIITRGESVLAAPMRVRARVNGKLAAWRGGEARLLESWPDRVRLSQRATSGDLILSATTTIEYDGMTLIEWQVEARRPVELEELTFEMPLHAPHAKYLWRHPPYERPWTEHPPGALGREGHVDDFRPEIWLGDEECGLQWFCESDENWFSDHPERVTEVKRKRDRVTLRLRIVDTPVALSPTGGRPSLSYTFGLQATPVKPVEVDAWDYRTFHVMQQTFTPETRLDIPDAALDELAAAGVRTIAFHEHWTDIEAYSKTTYGGELRRLVEACHARGMKLLLYFGYLMSTLAPEWDAFHEECLVEPVYGAYDPYRYPPQPEQKAFIVCYRSVWQDFLADGIARALDEYGVDGVYLDGTADTFNGCCNRRHGCGYTKPDGSIGRTYAILPIRSMMRRIYTIVKAHNPDGQVSLHQSNFMVIPTMGWATSYWDGEHLAAIPALDHFRTELMGRQWGVPAEFLAMHDFSQACGLALLHDVPVRPMHMGENLRLASSLSRILDDFGRKDAEWLPYWRNDRYVSAAPADFVISLYRHPKHGVLAQVFNAGPHEIAGEVTLNFEALGLTGTPAARDAFSGEAIAINGGRLRFTLPSLGWRLVRVEGEGS
;
A
#
# COMPACT_ATOMS: atom_id res chain seq x y z
N MET A 1 14.02 -76.67 -21.82
CA MET A 1 12.87 -75.78 -21.74
C MET A 1 13.25 -74.73 -20.73
N SER A 2 13.81 -73.62 -21.19
CA SER A 2 14.24 -72.47 -20.42
C SER A 2 13.07 -71.53 -20.28
N ALA A 3 12.73 -71.18 -19.06
CA ALA A 3 11.68 -70.21 -18.76
C ALA A 3 12.29 -68.82 -18.77
N ASP A 4 11.82 -67.96 -19.69
CA ASP A 4 12.11 -66.52 -19.73
C ASP A 4 11.36 -65.79 -18.62
N THR A 5 12.11 -65.07 -17.79
CA THR A 5 11.58 -64.15 -16.81
C THR A 5 11.49 -62.75 -17.46
N PRO A 6 10.37 -62.06 -17.39
CA PRO A 6 10.31 -60.68 -17.92
C PRO A 6 11.09 -59.75 -17.01
N GLN A 7 12.05 -59.03 -17.59
CA GLN A 7 12.68 -57.87 -16.98
C GLN A 7 11.65 -56.76 -16.77
N ALA A 8 11.41 -56.38 -15.50
CA ALA A 8 10.69 -55.17 -15.15
C ALA A 8 11.52 -53.95 -15.59
N SER A 9 11.02 -53.18 -16.53
CA SER A 9 11.55 -51.87 -16.89
C SER A 9 11.26 -50.89 -15.78
N ASN A 10 12.26 -50.61 -14.96
CA ASN A 10 12.27 -49.44 -14.08
C ASN A 10 12.34 -48.16 -14.94
N SER A 11 11.21 -47.64 -15.32
CA SER A 11 11.12 -46.22 -15.72
C SER A 11 10.99 -45.40 -14.45
N SER A 12 12.11 -45.03 -13.84
CA SER A 12 12.20 -43.89 -12.93
C SER A 12 11.92 -42.66 -13.77
N GLY A 13 10.65 -42.24 -13.82
CA GLY A 13 10.30 -40.96 -14.34
C GLY A 13 10.92 -39.88 -13.43
N GLU A 14 12.03 -39.31 -13.85
CA GLU A 14 12.44 -38.00 -13.35
C GLU A 14 11.26 -37.08 -13.64
N SER A 15 10.53 -36.69 -12.60
CA SER A 15 9.50 -35.66 -12.68
C SER A 15 10.23 -34.39 -13.16
N GLN A 16 10.02 -34.06 -14.43
CA GLN A 16 10.65 -32.87 -15.02
C GLN A 16 10.22 -31.65 -14.21
N ARG A 17 11.20 -30.98 -13.60
CA ARG A 17 10.98 -29.78 -12.78
C ARG A 17 10.15 -28.78 -13.59
N PRO A 18 9.03 -28.22 -13.06
CA PRO A 18 8.21 -27.26 -13.79
C PRO A 18 9.03 -26.10 -14.34
N ALA A 19 8.74 -25.68 -15.57
CA ALA A 19 9.53 -24.67 -16.28
C ALA A 19 9.51 -23.27 -15.61
N TRP A 20 8.49 -22.98 -14.80
CA TRP A 20 8.38 -21.72 -14.07
C TRP A 20 9.33 -21.62 -12.87
N ILE A 21 9.84 -22.74 -12.33
CA ILE A 21 10.77 -22.71 -11.19
C ILE A 21 12.13 -22.12 -11.61
N GLY A 22 12.55 -21.09 -10.92
CA GLY A 22 13.76 -20.33 -11.24
C GLY A 22 13.57 -19.37 -12.41
N SER A 23 12.32 -19.03 -12.74
CA SER A 23 12.01 -18.04 -13.77
C SER A 23 12.72 -16.72 -13.48
N GLN A 24 13.33 -16.15 -14.51
CA GLN A 24 14.01 -14.84 -14.45
C GLN A 24 13.10 -13.69 -14.87
N ALA A 25 11.80 -13.96 -15.10
CA ALA A 25 10.85 -12.95 -15.53
C ALA A 25 10.83 -11.77 -14.54
N GLY A 26 11.01 -10.57 -15.06
CA GLY A 26 11.00 -9.32 -14.30
C GLY A 26 12.21 -9.08 -13.38
N ILE A 27 13.20 -9.95 -13.33
CA ILE A 27 14.42 -9.71 -12.54
C ILE A 27 15.30 -8.71 -13.31
N SER A 28 15.56 -7.54 -12.71
CA SER A 28 16.31 -6.45 -13.34
C SER A 28 16.99 -5.56 -12.31
N ASN A 29 18.19 -5.08 -12.65
CA ASN A 29 18.93 -4.05 -11.91
C ASN A 29 18.75 -2.66 -12.54
N ARG A 30 17.87 -2.52 -13.53
CA ARG A 30 17.59 -1.23 -14.14
C ARG A 30 16.77 -0.37 -13.19
N VAL A 31 17.09 0.92 -13.13
CA VAL A 31 16.23 1.91 -12.52
C VAL A 31 15.03 2.10 -13.43
N LEU A 32 13.84 1.83 -12.91
CA LEU A 32 12.59 1.89 -13.66
C LEU A 32 11.96 3.28 -13.51
N PRO A 33 11.33 3.83 -14.56
CA PRO A 33 10.43 4.98 -14.39
C PRO A 33 9.31 4.62 -13.40
N PRO A 34 8.82 5.59 -12.59
CA PRO A 34 9.18 7.01 -12.60
C PRO A 34 10.35 7.38 -11.67
N TRP A 35 11.04 6.41 -11.11
CA TRP A 35 12.16 6.66 -10.22
C TRP A 35 13.41 7.13 -11.00
N MET A 36 14.34 7.69 -10.25
CA MET A 36 15.63 8.19 -10.75
C MET A 36 16.78 7.39 -10.13
N PRO A 37 17.95 7.33 -10.80
CA PRO A 37 19.15 6.78 -10.22
C PRO A 37 19.51 7.45 -8.89
N LEU A 38 20.10 6.66 -7.99
CA LEU A 38 20.64 7.19 -6.74
C LEU A 38 21.86 8.07 -6.99
N GLU A 39 21.95 9.15 -6.23
CA GLU A 39 23.10 10.06 -6.23
C GLU A 39 23.69 10.16 -4.83
N VAL A 40 25.03 10.16 -4.74
CA VAL A 40 25.76 10.20 -3.48
C VAL A 40 26.59 11.47 -3.41
N TYR A 41 26.43 12.24 -2.34
CA TYR A 41 27.18 13.46 -2.08
C TYR A 41 27.89 13.35 -0.72
N LYS A 42 29.13 13.82 -0.66
CA LYS A 42 29.89 13.91 0.59
C LYS A 42 30.28 15.36 0.86
N ASP A 43 29.92 15.86 2.03
CA ASP A 43 30.26 17.20 2.53
C ASP A 43 30.88 17.08 3.94
N GLY A 44 32.19 17.11 3.99
CA GLY A 44 32.93 16.84 5.22
C GLY A 44 32.63 15.43 5.77
N ARG A 45 32.02 15.38 6.95
CA ARG A 45 31.59 14.13 7.60
C ARG A 45 30.18 13.70 7.26
N LEU A 46 29.44 14.53 6.55
CA LEU A 46 28.07 14.28 6.16
C LEU A 46 28.04 13.55 4.80
N LEU A 47 27.42 12.38 4.80
CA LEU A 47 27.12 11.61 3.59
C LEU A 47 25.63 11.75 3.28
N ARG A 48 25.31 12.11 2.05
CA ARG A 48 23.93 12.22 1.55
C ARG A 48 23.70 11.23 0.44
N VAL A 49 22.55 10.56 0.47
CA VAL A 49 22.07 9.70 -0.62
C VAL A 49 20.73 10.28 -1.06
N ALA A 50 20.63 10.66 -2.34
CA ALA A 50 19.42 11.23 -2.92
C ALA A 50 18.78 10.26 -3.91
N CYS A 51 17.47 10.21 -3.91
CA CYS A 51 16.62 9.58 -4.92
C CYS A 51 15.47 10.53 -5.25
N TRP A 52 14.52 10.10 -6.09
CA TRP A 52 13.38 10.95 -6.39
C TRP A 52 12.67 11.47 -5.12
N GLY A 53 12.57 12.80 -5.02
CA GLY A 53 11.84 13.49 -3.95
C GLY A 53 12.38 13.32 -2.54
N ARG A 54 13.51 12.63 -2.34
CA ARG A 54 14.05 12.30 -1.01
C ARG A 54 15.55 12.41 -0.92
N THR A 55 16.02 12.73 0.30
CA THR A 55 17.43 12.71 0.66
C THR A 55 17.59 12.08 2.04
N TYR A 56 18.54 11.17 2.16
CA TYR A 56 18.93 10.52 3.40
C TYR A 56 20.29 11.06 3.82
N GLU A 57 20.42 11.48 5.09
CA GLU A 57 21.65 12.01 5.64
C GLU A 57 22.24 11.07 6.69
N PHE A 58 23.55 10.90 6.63
CA PHE A 58 24.34 10.05 7.55
C PHE A 58 25.55 10.82 8.04
N ASP A 59 25.83 10.73 9.34
CA ASP A 59 26.99 11.36 9.99
C ASP A 59 27.70 10.36 10.93
N ALA A 60 28.22 10.82 12.04
CA ALA A 60 28.86 9.99 13.06
C ALA A 60 27.86 9.22 13.97
N THR A 61 26.55 9.40 13.76
CA THR A 61 25.54 8.61 14.47
C THR A 61 25.40 7.21 13.83
N PRO A 62 25.08 6.16 14.60
CA PRO A 62 25.04 4.80 14.07
C PRO A 62 23.87 4.50 13.10
N PHE A 63 22.95 5.43 12.90
CA PHE A 63 21.80 5.29 12.03
C PHE A 63 21.57 6.57 11.22
N THR A 64 20.48 6.58 10.44
CA THR A 64 20.07 7.74 9.62
C THR A 64 19.89 8.98 10.52
N ARG A 65 20.58 10.05 10.14
CA ARG A 65 20.52 11.34 10.82
C ARG A 65 19.26 12.12 10.47
N ALA A 66 18.95 12.21 9.18
CA ALA A 66 17.78 12.91 8.67
C ALA A 66 17.21 12.20 7.44
N ILE A 67 15.91 12.29 7.28
CA ILE A 67 15.17 11.89 6.08
C ILE A 67 14.39 13.12 5.64
N ILE A 68 14.72 13.62 4.46
CA ILE A 68 14.07 14.77 3.85
C ILE A 68 13.19 14.24 2.72
N THR A 69 11.89 14.48 2.76
CA THR A 69 10.93 14.11 1.71
C THR A 69 10.14 15.35 1.32
N ARG A 70 9.97 15.61 0.01
CA ARG A 70 9.31 16.81 -0.52
C ARG A 70 9.87 18.13 0.03
N GLY A 71 11.17 18.16 0.37
CA GLY A 71 11.82 19.35 0.93
C GLY A 71 11.68 19.51 2.45
N GLU A 72 10.90 18.69 3.12
CA GLU A 72 10.67 18.75 4.56
C GLU A 72 11.39 17.61 5.28
N SER A 73 12.02 17.91 6.43
CA SER A 73 12.62 16.88 7.27
C SER A 73 11.56 16.17 8.08
N VAL A 74 11.41 14.86 7.86
CA VAL A 74 10.46 14.03 8.62
C VAL A 74 11.02 13.72 10.01
N LEU A 75 12.34 13.48 10.12
CA LEU A 75 12.98 13.22 11.41
C LEU A 75 13.27 14.51 12.19
N ALA A 76 12.82 14.56 13.43
CA ALA A 76 13.07 15.67 14.36
C ALA A 76 14.44 15.57 15.04
N ALA A 77 15.08 14.41 15.00
CA ALA A 77 16.43 14.14 15.48
C ALA A 77 16.94 12.82 14.88
N PRO A 78 18.25 12.52 14.91
CA PRO A 78 18.79 11.25 14.46
C PRO A 78 18.11 10.05 15.13
N MET A 79 17.91 8.98 14.35
CA MET A 79 17.51 7.69 14.90
C MET A 79 18.59 7.19 15.86
N ARG A 80 18.18 6.47 16.90
CA ARG A 80 19.13 6.04 17.93
C ARG A 80 18.70 4.76 18.62
N VAL A 81 19.67 4.07 19.17
CA VAL A 81 19.49 2.96 20.10
C VAL A 81 19.87 3.43 21.51
N ARG A 82 18.96 3.19 22.46
CA ARG A 82 19.25 3.28 23.89
C ARG A 82 19.56 1.86 24.39
N ALA A 83 20.63 1.72 25.13
CA ALA A 83 20.98 0.46 25.79
C ALA A 83 21.36 0.75 27.26
N ARG A 84 21.02 -0.18 28.15
CA ARG A 84 21.46 -0.19 29.54
C ARG A 84 22.22 -1.47 29.76
N VAL A 85 23.40 -1.35 30.33
CA VAL A 85 24.30 -2.47 30.59
C VAL A 85 24.89 -2.31 31.99
N ASN A 86 24.78 -3.34 32.82
CA ASN A 86 25.27 -3.35 34.20
C ASN A 86 24.87 -2.08 34.99
N GLY A 87 23.59 -1.71 34.89
CA GLY A 87 22.97 -0.53 35.53
C GLY A 87 23.28 0.81 34.88
N LYS A 88 24.10 0.89 33.81
CA LYS A 88 24.54 2.15 33.19
C LYS A 88 23.98 2.31 31.76
N LEU A 89 23.53 3.52 31.43
CA LEU A 89 23.17 3.87 30.07
C LEU A 89 24.41 3.94 29.18
N ALA A 90 24.29 3.33 27.98
CA ALA A 90 25.33 3.39 26.96
C ALA A 90 25.45 4.82 26.41
N ALA A 91 26.71 5.32 26.39
CA ALA A 91 27.08 6.58 25.74
C ALA A 91 27.80 6.25 24.43
N TRP A 92 27.03 6.09 23.36
CA TRP A 92 27.55 5.71 22.05
C TRP A 92 28.49 6.77 21.49
N ARG A 93 29.68 6.34 21.05
CA ARG A 93 30.65 7.16 20.30
C ARG A 93 30.82 6.53 18.93
N GLY A 94 30.30 7.16 17.91
CA GLY A 94 30.31 6.68 16.52
C GLY A 94 31.49 7.23 15.72
N GLY A 95 31.81 6.50 14.65
CA GLY A 95 32.66 6.96 13.55
C GLY A 95 31.83 7.50 12.39
N GLU A 96 32.49 8.03 11.37
CA GLU A 96 31.83 8.48 10.13
C GLU A 96 31.14 7.32 9.41
N ALA A 97 30.06 7.64 8.69
CA ALA A 97 29.46 6.71 7.76
C ALA A 97 30.43 6.41 6.61
N ARG A 98 30.67 5.12 6.35
CA ARG A 98 31.57 4.63 5.33
C ARG A 98 30.76 4.09 4.15
N LEU A 99 30.94 4.68 2.97
CA LEU A 99 30.39 4.18 1.73
C LEU A 99 31.05 2.84 1.38
N LEU A 100 30.26 1.81 1.14
CA LEU A 100 30.69 0.47 0.74
C LEU A 100 30.50 0.26 -0.76
N GLU A 101 29.29 0.59 -1.27
CA GLU A 101 28.90 0.43 -2.66
C GLU A 101 28.05 1.64 -3.10
N SER A 102 28.20 2.01 -4.37
CA SER A 102 27.37 3.07 -4.99
C SER A 102 27.08 2.69 -6.44
N TRP A 103 25.84 2.26 -6.68
CA TRP A 103 25.29 1.92 -7.98
C TRP A 103 24.06 2.77 -8.26
N PRO A 104 23.65 2.94 -9.50
CA PRO A 104 22.43 3.69 -9.82
C PRO A 104 21.15 3.17 -9.13
N ASP A 105 21.08 1.87 -8.90
CA ASP A 105 19.94 1.17 -8.29
C ASP A 105 20.07 0.95 -6.79
N ARG A 106 21.29 1.05 -6.24
CA ARG A 106 21.57 0.68 -4.84
C ARG A 106 22.81 1.38 -4.29
N VAL A 107 22.69 1.88 -3.06
CA VAL A 107 23.83 2.40 -2.28
C VAL A 107 23.91 1.62 -0.97
N ARG A 108 25.13 1.19 -0.59
CA ARG A 108 25.38 0.55 0.71
C ARG A 108 26.41 1.34 1.50
N LEU A 109 26.15 1.47 2.78
CA LEU A 109 27.06 2.16 3.71
C LEU A 109 27.10 1.42 5.05
N SER A 110 28.19 1.61 5.80
CA SER A 110 28.35 1.06 7.14
C SER A 110 28.63 2.14 8.16
N GLN A 111 28.12 1.92 9.37
CA GLN A 111 28.33 2.79 10.54
C GLN A 111 28.65 1.91 11.73
N ARG A 112 29.47 2.45 12.65
CA ARG A 112 29.88 1.73 13.87
C ARG A 112 30.00 2.71 15.02
N ALA A 113 29.49 2.31 16.18
CA ALA A 113 29.66 3.03 17.44
C ALA A 113 30.08 2.08 18.56
N THR A 114 30.68 2.63 19.59
CA THR A 114 31.10 1.86 20.78
C THR A 114 30.65 2.57 22.05
N SER A 115 30.37 1.79 23.09
CA SER A 115 30.11 2.29 24.42
C SER A 115 30.54 1.26 25.45
N GLY A 116 31.66 1.52 26.17
CA GLY A 116 32.25 0.56 27.08
C GLY A 116 32.62 -0.75 26.36
N ASP A 117 32.04 -1.85 26.82
CA ASP A 117 32.26 -3.18 26.26
C ASP A 117 31.25 -3.54 25.12
N LEU A 118 30.39 -2.62 24.73
CA LEU A 118 29.45 -2.81 23.59
C LEU A 118 30.00 -2.22 22.31
N ILE A 119 29.68 -2.91 21.21
CA ILE A 119 29.83 -2.44 19.83
C ILE A 119 28.44 -2.45 19.20
N LEU A 120 28.07 -1.35 18.55
CA LEU A 120 26.90 -1.23 17.68
C LEU A 120 27.40 -1.08 16.26
N SER A 121 27.04 -1.99 15.39
CA SER A 121 27.37 -1.95 13.95
C SER A 121 26.08 -1.95 13.15
N ALA A 122 26.03 -1.15 12.08
CA ALA A 122 24.92 -1.10 11.16
C ALA A 122 25.43 -1.07 9.71
N THR A 123 24.77 -1.82 8.84
CA THR A 123 24.87 -1.71 7.38
C THR A 123 23.55 -1.24 6.84
N THR A 124 23.55 -0.12 6.13
CA THR A 124 22.34 0.46 5.54
C THR A 124 22.41 0.30 4.03
N THR A 125 21.40 -0.28 3.43
CA THR A 125 21.20 -0.39 2.00
C THR A 125 20.03 0.50 1.60
N ILE A 126 20.23 1.39 0.62
CA ILE A 126 19.19 2.25 0.07
C ILE A 126 19.00 1.86 -1.38
N GLU A 127 17.77 1.57 -1.79
CA GLU A 127 17.41 1.30 -3.19
C GLU A 127 16.78 2.53 -3.85
N TYR A 128 16.74 2.54 -5.18
CA TYR A 128 16.34 3.72 -5.96
C TYR A 128 14.89 4.19 -5.75
N ASP A 129 14.00 3.31 -5.23
CA ASP A 129 12.66 3.68 -4.79
C ASP A 129 12.64 4.33 -3.39
N GLY A 130 13.82 4.46 -2.76
CA GLY A 130 14.02 5.02 -1.44
C GLY A 130 13.75 4.04 -0.29
N MET A 131 13.48 2.77 -0.58
CA MET A 131 13.45 1.75 0.48
C MET A 131 14.84 1.64 1.11
N THR A 132 14.87 1.67 2.42
CA THR A 132 16.09 1.61 3.21
C THR A 132 16.07 0.39 4.11
N LEU A 133 17.01 -0.52 3.94
CA LEU A 133 17.19 -1.70 4.78
C LEU A 133 18.37 -1.45 5.73
N ILE A 134 18.16 -1.68 7.02
CA ILE A 134 19.16 -1.49 8.08
C ILE A 134 19.38 -2.82 8.77
N GLU A 135 20.50 -3.46 8.49
CA GLU A 135 20.99 -4.63 9.17
C GLU A 135 21.93 -4.17 10.29
N TRP A 136 21.58 -4.46 11.55
CA TRP A 136 22.34 -3.96 12.66
C TRP A 136 22.49 -4.98 13.78
N GLN A 137 23.53 -4.82 14.58
CA GLN A 137 23.83 -5.72 15.71
C GLN A 137 24.45 -4.97 16.88
N VAL A 138 24.15 -5.49 18.07
CA VAL A 138 24.84 -5.13 19.31
C VAL A 138 25.68 -6.33 19.77
N GLU A 139 26.98 -6.13 19.89
CA GLU A 139 27.99 -7.14 20.20
C GLU A 139 28.68 -6.78 21.51
N ALA A 140 28.97 -7.79 22.34
CA ALA A 140 29.74 -7.63 23.58
C ALA A 140 31.21 -8.02 23.38
N ARG A 141 32.14 -7.16 23.82
CA ARG A 141 33.59 -7.46 23.87
C ARG A 141 34.00 -8.30 25.12
N ARG A 142 33.19 -8.21 26.18
CA ARG A 142 33.32 -8.95 27.42
C ARG A 142 31.92 -9.38 27.87
N PRO A 143 31.81 -10.36 28.77
CA PRO A 143 30.51 -10.72 29.32
C PRO A 143 29.84 -9.51 29.99
N VAL A 144 28.60 -9.25 29.57
CA VAL A 144 27.74 -8.15 30.06
C VAL A 144 26.31 -8.62 30.20
N GLU A 145 25.55 -7.98 31.07
CA GLU A 145 24.11 -8.08 31.16
C GLU A 145 23.49 -6.88 30.46
N LEU A 146 22.79 -7.14 29.36
CA LEU A 146 22.02 -6.13 28.61
C LEU A 146 20.61 -6.05 29.18
N GLU A 147 20.31 -4.98 29.90
CA GLU A 147 19.06 -4.79 30.65
C GLU A 147 17.98 -4.07 29.85
N GLU A 148 18.40 -3.20 28.92
CA GLU A 148 17.51 -2.41 28.04
C GLU A 148 18.14 -2.30 26.65
N LEU A 149 17.32 -2.52 25.62
CA LEU A 149 17.64 -2.17 24.24
C LEU A 149 16.38 -1.61 23.59
N THR A 150 16.39 -0.30 23.31
CA THR A 150 15.24 0.40 22.71
C THR A 150 15.71 1.16 21.49
N PHE A 151 15.09 0.90 20.34
CA PHE A 151 15.25 1.70 19.12
C PHE A 151 14.27 2.87 19.15
N GLU A 152 14.75 4.08 18.86
CA GLU A 152 13.94 5.30 18.84
C GLU A 152 14.04 6.02 17.49
N MET A 153 12.89 6.31 16.90
CA MET A 153 12.74 7.10 15.67
C MET A 153 11.90 8.34 15.98
N PRO A 154 12.53 9.50 16.19
CA PRO A 154 11.85 10.75 16.51
C PRO A 154 11.45 11.49 15.25
N LEU A 155 10.15 11.77 15.06
CA LEU A 155 9.58 12.52 13.94
C LEU A 155 9.12 13.91 14.40
N HIS A 156 9.07 14.86 13.47
CA HIS A 156 8.39 16.12 13.68
C HIS A 156 6.87 15.90 13.77
N ALA A 157 6.22 16.46 14.79
CA ALA A 157 4.79 16.25 15.04
C ALA A 157 3.87 16.65 13.87
N PRO A 158 4.16 17.70 13.07
CA PRO A 158 3.39 18.00 11.86
C PRO A 158 3.38 16.89 10.84
N HIS A 159 4.46 16.09 10.73
CA HIS A 159 4.61 14.95 9.83
C HIS A 159 4.31 13.59 10.50
N ALA A 160 3.62 13.60 11.63
CA ALA A 160 3.18 12.42 12.36
C ALA A 160 1.82 12.67 13.02
N LYS A 161 0.88 13.20 12.22
CA LYS A 161 -0.51 13.47 12.64
C LYS A 161 -1.32 12.20 12.74
N TYR A 162 -1.06 11.26 11.81
CA TYR A 162 -1.79 10.01 11.66
C TYR A 162 -0.90 8.82 11.96
N LEU A 163 -1.55 7.76 12.41
CA LEU A 163 -0.97 6.45 12.65
C LEU A 163 -1.71 5.42 11.83
N TRP A 164 -0.98 4.69 11.00
CA TRP A 164 -1.39 3.39 10.47
C TRP A 164 -0.44 2.32 11.00
N ARG A 165 -0.95 1.15 11.33
CA ARG A 165 -0.18 0.01 11.78
C ARG A 165 -0.77 -1.27 11.23
N HIS A 166 0.07 -2.28 11.04
CA HIS A 166 -0.39 -3.61 10.63
C HIS A 166 -1.53 -4.08 11.54
N PRO A 167 -2.67 -4.54 10.97
CA PRO A 167 -3.82 -4.97 11.76
C PRO A 167 -3.47 -6.16 12.66
N PRO A 168 -4.14 -6.33 13.82
CA PRO A 168 -3.93 -7.46 14.69
C PRO A 168 -4.42 -8.76 14.05
N TYR A 169 -3.71 -9.86 14.33
CA TYR A 169 -4.00 -11.18 13.80
C TYR A 169 -5.45 -11.65 13.99
N GLU A 170 -6.00 -11.47 15.22
CA GLU A 170 -7.30 -12.03 15.57
C GLU A 170 -8.49 -11.22 15.08
N ARG A 171 -8.28 -9.93 14.77
CA ARG A 171 -9.33 -8.98 14.37
C ARG A 171 -8.78 -7.93 13.39
N PRO A 172 -8.44 -8.35 12.16
CA PRO A 172 -7.78 -7.45 11.22
C PRO A 172 -8.62 -6.22 10.84
N TRP A 173 -9.95 -6.28 11.00
CA TRP A 173 -10.87 -5.36 10.36
C TRP A 173 -11.53 -4.34 11.31
N THR A 174 -11.53 -4.54 12.63
CA THR A 174 -12.46 -3.79 13.50
C THR A 174 -11.83 -3.08 14.70
N GLU A 175 -10.68 -3.50 15.20
CA GLU A 175 -10.07 -2.88 16.36
C GLU A 175 -8.93 -1.95 15.97
N HIS A 176 -9.05 -0.68 16.34
CA HIS A 176 -8.09 0.39 16.11
C HIS A 176 -7.94 0.78 14.63
N PRO A 177 -8.96 1.37 14.03
CA PRO A 177 -8.87 1.88 12.66
C PRO A 177 -7.72 2.88 12.54
N PRO A 178 -7.08 3.01 11.37
CA PRO A 178 -6.16 4.08 11.08
C PRO A 178 -6.79 5.45 11.30
N GLY A 179 -6.01 6.44 11.69
CA GLY A 179 -6.55 7.76 11.92
C GLY A 179 -5.61 8.68 12.69
N ALA A 180 -6.18 9.74 13.25
CA ALA A 180 -5.42 10.74 13.98
C ALA A 180 -4.75 10.17 15.23
N LEU A 181 -3.44 10.41 15.37
CA LEU A 181 -2.70 10.05 16.57
C LEU A 181 -3.14 10.91 17.75
N GLY A 182 -3.74 10.29 18.76
CA GLY A 182 -4.20 10.93 19.97
C GLY A 182 -3.08 11.61 20.78
N ARG A 183 -3.46 12.44 21.75
CA ARG A 183 -2.50 13.15 22.63
C ARG A 183 -1.68 12.18 23.50
N GLU A 184 -2.30 11.10 23.92
CA GLU A 184 -1.68 10.07 24.79
C GLU A 184 -0.68 9.20 24.01
N GLY A 185 -0.68 9.29 22.68
CA GLY A 185 0.11 8.43 21.82
C GLY A 185 -0.56 7.07 21.63
N HIS A 186 0.26 6.01 21.47
CA HIS A 186 -0.22 4.64 21.23
C HIS A 186 0.76 3.63 21.83
N VAL A 187 0.25 2.50 22.30
CA VAL A 187 1.03 1.36 22.80
C VAL A 187 0.43 0.08 22.24
N ASP A 188 1.29 -0.84 21.82
CA ASP A 188 0.86 -2.09 21.18
C ASP A 188 1.89 -3.22 21.41
N ASP A 189 1.48 -4.43 21.06
CA ASP A 189 2.39 -5.55 20.86
C ASP A 189 3.29 -5.36 19.62
N PHE A 190 4.03 -6.38 19.21
CA PHE A 190 4.82 -6.33 17.99
C PHE A 190 3.93 -6.16 16.77
N ARG A 191 4.21 -5.12 15.98
CA ARG A 191 3.59 -4.88 14.67
C ARG A 191 4.68 -4.87 13.61
N PRO A 192 4.56 -5.69 12.54
CA PRO A 192 5.59 -5.78 11.52
C PRO A 192 5.73 -4.50 10.69
N GLU A 193 4.67 -3.68 10.59
CA GLU A 193 4.69 -2.39 9.89
C GLU A 193 3.95 -1.31 10.69
N ILE A 194 4.53 -0.13 10.71
CA ILE A 194 3.97 1.07 11.34
C ILE A 194 4.30 2.28 10.47
N TRP A 195 3.27 3.01 10.06
CA TRP A 195 3.45 4.28 9.38
C TRP A 195 2.99 5.45 10.26
N LEU A 196 3.79 6.50 10.25
CA LEU A 196 3.48 7.80 10.86
C LEU A 196 3.63 8.88 9.78
N GLY A 197 2.60 9.68 9.59
CA GLY A 197 2.63 10.70 8.54
C GLY A 197 1.53 11.75 8.66
N ASP A 198 1.42 12.55 7.61
CA ASP A 198 0.35 13.50 7.36
C ASP A 198 -0.29 13.25 5.99
N GLU A 199 -1.09 14.19 5.51
CA GLU A 199 -1.79 14.08 4.23
C GLU A 199 -0.86 14.15 3.00
N GLU A 200 0.42 14.49 3.19
CA GLU A 200 1.38 14.71 2.11
C GLU A 200 2.59 13.79 2.16
N CYS A 201 3.02 13.40 3.37
CA CYS A 201 4.21 12.58 3.54
C CYS A 201 4.22 11.81 4.86
N GLY A 202 5.16 10.89 5.00
CA GLY A 202 5.35 10.11 6.22
C GLY A 202 6.54 9.16 6.13
N LEU A 203 6.62 8.29 7.11
CA LEU A 203 7.65 7.28 7.21
C LEU A 203 7.06 5.98 7.74
N GLN A 204 7.18 4.90 6.96
CA GLN A 204 6.91 3.55 7.42
C GLN A 204 8.19 2.92 7.95
N TRP A 205 8.11 2.37 9.15
CA TRP A 205 9.03 1.40 9.69
C TRP A 205 8.46 0.01 9.53
N PHE A 206 9.31 -0.99 9.21
CA PHE A 206 8.91 -2.39 9.13
C PHE A 206 10.02 -3.34 9.62
N CYS A 207 9.59 -4.53 10.05
CA CYS A 207 10.45 -5.61 10.49
C CYS A 207 9.75 -6.95 10.27
N GLU A 208 10.44 -7.93 9.68
CA GLU A 208 9.83 -9.22 9.32
C GLU A 208 9.53 -10.13 10.52
N SER A 209 10.13 -9.88 11.69
CA SER A 209 9.87 -10.68 12.90
C SER A 209 10.35 -9.97 14.17
N ASP A 210 9.84 -10.43 15.32
CA ASP A 210 10.33 -10.08 16.66
C ASP A 210 11.42 -11.06 17.16
N GLU A 211 12.15 -11.71 16.27
CA GLU A 211 13.26 -12.58 16.62
C GLU A 211 14.35 -11.77 17.36
N ASN A 212 14.85 -12.34 18.46
CA ASN A 212 15.79 -11.68 19.39
C ASN A 212 15.19 -10.50 20.17
N TRP A 213 13.86 -10.37 20.23
CA TRP A 213 13.23 -9.47 21.18
C TRP A 213 12.98 -10.23 22.50
N PHE A 214 13.35 -9.61 23.62
CA PHE A 214 13.26 -10.19 24.96
C PHE A 214 12.49 -9.24 25.86
N SER A 215 11.21 -9.52 26.08
CA SER A 215 10.31 -8.70 26.88
C SER A 215 9.34 -9.57 27.69
N ASP A 216 9.22 -9.26 28.98
CA ASP A 216 8.18 -9.80 29.85
C ASP A 216 6.85 -9.07 29.66
N HIS A 217 6.85 -8.02 28.82
CA HIS A 217 5.71 -7.17 28.50
C HIS A 217 5.47 -7.08 26.98
N PRO A 218 5.20 -8.22 26.29
CA PRO A 218 5.05 -8.23 24.84
C PRO A 218 3.93 -7.29 24.32
N GLU A 219 2.90 -7.01 25.13
CA GLU A 219 1.80 -6.09 24.83
C GLU A 219 2.24 -4.59 24.76
N ARG A 220 3.49 -4.28 25.07
CA ARG A 220 4.03 -2.93 25.19
C ARG A 220 5.34 -2.71 24.46
N VAL A 221 5.72 -3.61 23.57
CA VAL A 221 7.02 -3.52 22.89
C VAL A 221 7.03 -2.42 21.82
N THR A 222 5.87 -2.05 21.29
CA THR A 222 5.68 -0.93 20.38
C THR A 222 5.05 0.25 21.09
N GLU A 223 5.67 1.43 21.02
CA GLU A 223 5.17 2.62 21.67
C GLU A 223 5.35 3.85 20.77
N VAL A 224 4.28 4.60 20.53
CA VAL A 224 4.30 5.90 19.87
C VAL A 224 4.03 6.98 20.90
N LYS A 225 5.04 7.75 21.25
CA LYS A 225 4.94 8.84 22.23
C LYS A 225 4.82 10.19 21.56
N ARG A 226 3.78 10.95 21.91
CA ARG A 226 3.62 12.34 21.50
C ARG A 226 4.08 13.29 22.62
N LYS A 227 4.98 14.22 22.30
CA LYS A 227 5.46 15.24 23.24
C LYS A 227 5.68 16.56 22.52
N ARG A 228 4.77 17.54 22.70
CA ARG A 228 4.81 18.87 22.06
C ARG A 228 4.98 18.76 20.53
N ASP A 229 6.15 19.14 20.02
CA ASP A 229 6.55 19.22 18.62
C ASP A 229 7.14 17.91 18.05
N ARG A 230 7.15 16.85 18.85
CA ARG A 230 7.79 15.56 18.51
C ARG A 230 6.85 14.38 18.74
N VAL A 231 6.90 13.44 17.80
CA VAL A 231 6.36 12.09 17.95
C VAL A 231 7.52 11.11 17.85
N THR A 232 7.61 10.15 18.75
CA THR A 232 8.70 9.17 18.74
C THR A 232 8.12 7.77 18.71
N LEU A 233 8.42 7.03 17.63
CA LEU A 233 8.27 5.57 17.62
C LEU A 233 9.40 4.96 18.46
N ARG A 234 9.03 4.13 19.42
CA ARG A 234 9.95 3.41 20.32
C ARG A 234 9.64 1.93 20.25
N LEU A 235 10.68 1.16 19.99
CA LEU A 235 10.62 -0.29 19.91
C LEU A 235 11.45 -0.82 21.07
N ARG A 236 10.77 -1.41 22.06
CA ARG A 236 11.40 -2.02 23.25
C ARG A 236 11.81 -3.44 22.90
N ILE A 237 13.04 -3.57 22.44
CA ILE A 237 13.57 -4.84 21.92
C ILE A 237 14.02 -5.74 23.06
N VAL A 238 14.65 -5.15 24.09
CA VAL A 238 15.04 -5.84 25.32
C VAL A 238 14.57 -5.01 26.50
N ASP A 239 13.72 -5.56 27.34
CA ASP A 239 13.37 -5.06 28.69
C ASP A 239 13.40 -6.17 29.73
N THR A 240 13.72 -7.40 29.32
CA THR A 240 14.13 -8.53 30.18
C THR A 240 15.63 -8.75 30.00
N PRO A 241 16.43 -8.73 31.05
CA PRO A 241 17.88 -8.81 30.95
C PRO A 241 18.39 -10.03 30.17
N VAL A 242 19.36 -9.79 29.28
CA VAL A 242 19.97 -10.81 28.43
C VAL A 242 21.49 -10.80 28.63
N ALA A 243 22.05 -11.96 28.92
CA ALA A 243 23.49 -12.13 29.01
C ALA A 243 24.13 -12.19 27.61
N LEU A 244 25.05 -11.27 27.32
CA LEU A 244 25.88 -11.30 26.12
C LEU A 244 27.35 -11.66 26.53
N SER A 245 27.95 -12.59 25.79
CA SER A 245 29.33 -13.01 26.04
C SER A 245 30.04 -13.39 24.74
N PRO A 246 31.25 -12.89 24.50
CA PRO A 246 32.04 -13.27 23.32
C PRO A 246 32.54 -14.73 23.38
N THR A 247 32.51 -15.35 24.59
CA THR A 247 32.97 -16.71 24.83
C THR A 247 31.93 -17.46 25.65
N GLY A 248 31.53 -18.63 25.17
CA GLY A 248 30.62 -19.54 25.92
C GLY A 248 29.20 -19.01 26.11
N GLY A 249 28.62 -18.32 25.11
CA GLY A 249 27.27 -17.78 25.21
C GLY A 249 26.82 -17.09 23.92
N ARG A 250 25.86 -16.17 24.04
CA ARG A 250 25.38 -15.34 22.96
C ARG A 250 26.32 -14.15 22.76
N PRO A 251 27.04 -14.03 21.62
CA PRO A 251 28.00 -12.93 21.43
C PRO A 251 27.35 -11.62 21.04
N SER A 252 26.18 -11.68 20.35
CA SER A 252 25.49 -10.52 19.83
C SER A 252 23.99 -10.75 19.67
N LEU A 253 23.27 -9.66 19.51
CA LEU A 253 21.89 -9.62 19.03
C LEU A 253 21.88 -8.90 17.69
N SER A 254 21.24 -9.50 16.68
CA SER A 254 21.18 -8.98 15.32
C SER A 254 19.73 -8.74 14.92
N TYR A 255 19.51 -7.69 14.12
CA TYR A 255 18.19 -7.23 13.70
C TYR A 255 18.25 -6.71 12.28
N THR A 256 17.12 -6.83 11.57
CA THR A 256 16.91 -6.21 10.25
C THR A 256 15.65 -5.36 10.29
N PHE A 257 15.81 -4.06 10.11
CA PHE A 257 14.72 -3.10 10.03
C PHE A 257 14.65 -2.48 8.65
N GLY A 258 13.44 -2.19 8.18
CA GLY A 258 13.25 -1.44 6.97
C GLY A 258 12.57 -0.10 7.22
N LEU A 259 12.83 0.84 6.32
CA LEU A 259 12.20 2.16 6.29
C LEU A 259 11.74 2.47 4.87
N GLN A 260 10.54 3.03 4.74
CA GLN A 260 10.06 3.57 3.48
C GLN A 260 9.44 4.94 3.73
N ALA A 261 10.13 5.99 3.28
CA ALA A 261 9.56 7.32 3.31
C ALA A 261 8.54 7.49 2.17
N THR A 262 7.45 8.18 2.46
CA THR A 262 6.37 8.45 1.52
C THR A 262 6.27 9.95 1.19
N PRO A 263 5.73 10.31 0.00
CA PRO A 263 5.27 9.45 -1.09
C PRO A 263 6.42 8.68 -1.75
N VAL A 264 6.16 7.43 -2.21
CA VAL A 264 7.21 6.54 -2.73
C VAL A 264 7.68 6.90 -4.14
N LYS A 265 6.84 7.56 -4.93
CA LYS A 265 7.10 7.98 -6.31
C LYS A 265 6.20 9.15 -6.71
N PRO A 266 6.47 9.84 -7.85
CA PRO A 266 5.51 10.78 -8.42
C PRO A 266 4.26 10.03 -8.87
N VAL A 267 3.11 10.69 -8.77
CA VAL A 267 1.88 10.20 -9.40
C VAL A 267 2.01 10.41 -10.90
N GLU A 268 2.11 9.33 -11.67
CA GLU A 268 2.25 9.37 -13.12
C GLU A 268 0.91 9.56 -13.84
N VAL A 269 -0.14 8.92 -13.30
CA VAL A 269 -1.51 8.97 -13.82
C VAL A 269 -2.42 9.40 -12.69
N ASP A 270 -3.26 10.40 -12.94
CA ASP A 270 -4.27 10.84 -12.00
C ASP A 270 -5.29 9.70 -11.77
N ALA A 271 -5.68 9.47 -10.52
CA ALA A 271 -6.65 8.42 -10.17
C ALA A 271 -7.96 8.53 -10.98
N TRP A 272 -8.41 9.77 -11.26
CA TRP A 272 -9.61 10.04 -12.07
C TRP A 272 -9.48 9.66 -13.56
N ASP A 273 -8.26 9.40 -14.05
CA ASP A 273 -8.02 8.98 -15.43
C ASP A 273 -8.10 7.47 -15.63
N TYR A 274 -7.95 6.68 -14.57
CA TYR A 274 -8.10 5.22 -14.68
C TYR A 274 -9.50 4.83 -15.09
N ARG A 275 -10.54 5.46 -14.53
CA ARG A 275 -11.96 5.21 -14.83
C ARG A 275 -12.25 3.72 -14.90
N THR A 276 -11.84 3.02 -13.86
CA THR A 276 -11.92 1.57 -13.80
C THR A 276 -13.34 1.12 -13.49
N PHE A 277 -13.81 0.16 -14.25
CA PHE A 277 -15.01 -0.62 -13.94
C PHE A 277 -14.59 -2.03 -13.53
N HIS A 278 -15.11 -2.52 -12.40
CA HIS A 278 -14.77 -3.83 -11.88
C HIS A 278 -15.81 -4.87 -12.29
N VAL A 279 -15.40 -5.90 -13.03
CA VAL A 279 -16.27 -6.99 -13.50
C VAL A 279 -16.19 -8.16 -12.52
N MET A 280 -17.26 -8.33 -11.76
CA MET A 280 -17.49 -9.49 -10.89
C MET A 280 -18.26 -10.59 -11.62
N GLN A 281 -18.31 -11.79 -11.04
CA GLN A 281 -18.97 -12.96 -11.61
C GLN A 281 -20.42 -12.70 -12.09
N GLN A 282 -21.17 -11.89 -11.41
CA GLN A 282 -22.59 -11.65 -11.69
C GLN A 282 -22.87 -10.25 -12.27
N THR A 283 -21.84 -9.58 -12.81
CA THR A 283 -21.99 -8.19 -13.25
C THR A 283 -22.96 -8.06 -14.41
N PHE A 284 -22.95 -8.96 -15.39
CA PHE A 284 -23.76 -8.87 -16.60
C PHE A 284 -24.84 -9.97 -16.69
N THR A 285 -24.50 -11.17 -16.28
CA THR A 285 -25.41 -12.32 -16.25
C THR A 285 -25.17 -13.14 -14.97
N PRO A 286 -26.10 -14.01 -14.54
CA PRO A 286 -25.86 -14.89 -13.39
C PRO A 286 -24.61 -15.76 -13.52
N GLU A 287 -24.12 -15.94 -14.73
CA GLU A 287 -23.00 -16.82 -15.08
C GLU A 287 -21.92 -16.09 -15.89
N THR A 288 -21.73 -14.76 -15.68
CA THR A 288 -20.74 -13.96 -16.41
C THR A 288 -19.36 -14.59 -16.35
N ARG A 289 -18.87 -14.93 -17.50
CA ARG A 289 -17.49 -15.36 -17.74
C ARG A 289 -16.84 -14.31 -18.67
N LEU A 290 -16.14 -14.76 -19.70
CA LEU A 290 -15.50 -13.92 -20.71
C LEU A 290 -16.46 -13.47 -21.85
N ASP A 291 -17.70 -13.90 -21.83
CA ASP A 291 -18.76 -13.65 -22.83
C ASP A 291 -19.55 -12.36 -22.52
N ILE A 292 -18.83 -11.28 -22.23
CA ILE A 292 -19.44 -9.96 -22.03
C ILE A 292 -20.12 -9.51 -23.35
N PRO A 293 -21.43 -9.18 -23.34
CA PRO A 293 -22.12 -8.72 -24.55
C PRO A 293 -21.52 -7.42 -25.09
N ASP A 294 -21.41 -7.31 -26.42
CA ASP A 294 -20.93 -6.07 -27.07
C ASP A 294 -21.72 -4.83 -26.63
N ALA A 295 -23.06 -4.95 -26.48
CA ALA A 295 -23.89 -3.85 -26.01
C ALA A 295 -23.49 -3.37 -24.59
N ALA A 296 -23.06 -4.26 -23.70
CA ALA A 296 -22.58 -3.88 -22.37
C ALA A 296 -21.21 -3.19 -22.45
N LEU A 297 -20.32 -3.66 -23.31
CA LEU A 297 -19.04 -2.98 -23.57
C LEU A 297 -19.25 -1.59 -24.19
N ASP A 298 -20.23 -1.45 -25.09
CA ASP A 298 -20.62 -0.16 -25.66
C ASP A 298 -21.18 0.80 -24.59
N GLU A 299 -22.00 0.31 -23.66
CA GLU A 299 -22.52 1.09 -22.54
C GLU A 299 -21.38 1.55 -21.61
N LEU A 300 -20.43 0.68 -21.28
CA LEU A 300 -19.25 1.04 -20.47
C LEU A 300 -18.38 2.10 -21.16
N ALA A 301 -18.11 1.94 -22.45
CA ALA A 301 -17.34 2.91 -23.23
C ALA A 301 -18.07 4.27 -23.31
N ALA A 302 -19.39 4.28 -23.55
CA ALA A 302 -20.22 5.49 -23.56
C ALA A 302 -20.30 6.17 -22.18
N ALA A 303 -20.20 5.41 -21.11
CA ALA A 303 -20.06 5.91 -19.74
C ALA A 303 -18.67 6.50 -19.43
N GLY A 304 -17.71 6.38 -20.35
CA GLY A 304 -16.36 6.90 -20.20
C GLY A 304 -15.42 5.97 -19.44
N VAL A 305 -15.76 4.69 -19.26
CA VAL A 305 -14.85 3.67 -18.72
C VAL A 305 -13.63 3.53 -19.62
N ARG A 306 -12.45 3.48 -19.01
CA ARG A 306 -11.16 3.35 -19.72
C ARG A 306 -10.41 2.07 -19.36
N THR A 307 -10.75 1.47 -18.23
CA THR A 307 -10.12 0.25 -17.75
C THR A 307 -11.18 -0.70 -17.21
N ILE A 308 -11.09 -1.96 -17.60
CA ILE A 308 -11.86 -3.06 -17.01
C ILE A 308 -10.92 -3.88 -16.16
N ALA A 309 -11.19 -4.01 -14.85
CA ALA A 309 -10.59 -5.01 -14.00
C ALA A 309 -11.49 -6.25 -14.01
N PHE A 310 -11.00 -7.32 -14.67
CA PHE A 310 -11.74 -8.57 -14.77
C PHE A 310 -11.31 -9.51 -13.66
N HIS A 311 -12.25 -9.87 -12.80
CA HIS A 311 -12.01 -10.70 -11.62
C HIS A 311 -11.66 -12.16 -11.98
N GLU A 312 -11.66 -13.09 -11.04
CA GLU A 312 -11.10 -14.45 -11.11
C GLU A 312 -11.67 -15.36 -12.22
N HIS A 313 -12.81 -15.03 -12.82
CA HIS A 313 -13.56 -15.94 -13.72
C HIS A 313 -12.95 -16.13 -15.11
N TRP A 314 -11.77 -15.63 -15.36
CA TRP A 314 -11.06 -15.88 -16.61
C TRP A 314 -10.37 -17.27 -16.64
N THR A 315 -10.29 -17.96 -15.49
CA THR A 315 -9.72 -19.31 -15.33
C THR A 315 -10.67 -20.24 -14.57
N ASP A 316 -10.51 -21.54 -14.73
CA ASP A 316 -11.32 -22.57 -14.04
C ASP A 316 -10.77 -22.93 -12.65
N ILE A 317 -9.53 -22.59 -12.39
CA ILE A 317 -8.81 -22.91 -11.16
C ILE A 317 -8.53 -21.59 -10.44
N GLU A 318 -8.93 -21.50 -9.18
CA GLU A 318 -8.73 -20.29 -8.36
C GLU A 318 -7.26 -19.84 -8.34
N ALA A 319 -7.05 -18.54 -8.57
CA ALA A 319 -5.75 -17.88 -8.59
C ALA A 319 -4.71 -18.52 -9.52
N TYR A 320 -5.16 -19.23 -10.54
CA TYR A 320 -4.26 -19.91 -11.48
C TYR A 320 -3.85 -18.99 -12.63
N SER A 321 -2.70 -19.28 -13.23
CA SER A 321 -2.09 -18.42 -14.26
C SER A 321 -2.35 -18.87 -15.70
N LYS A 322 -3.26 -19.83 -15.90
CA LYS A 322 -3.64 -20.38 -17.21
C LYS A 322 -5.14 -20.54 -17.29
N THR A 323 -5.67 -20.50 -18.50
CA THR A 323 -7.08 -20.75 -18.78
C THR A 323 -7.26 -21.67 -19.97
N THR A 324 -8.34 -22.45 -19.96
CA THR A 324 -8.81 -23.21 -21.13
C THR A 324 -9.57 -22.33 -22.12
N TYR A 325 -9.93 -21.09 -21.71
CA TYR A 325 -10.74 -20.11 -22.47
C TYR A 325 -9.87 -19.05 -23.16
N GLY A 326 -8.63 -19.35 -23.54
CA GLY A 326 -7.71 -18.38 -24.14
C GLY A 326 -8.22 -17.72 -25.42
N GLY A 327 -9.07 -18.41 -26.20
CA GLY A 327 -9.72 -17.83 -27.39
C GLY A 327 -10.74 -16.77 -27.04
N GLU A 328 -11.57 -17.02 -26.03
CA GLU A 328 -12.58 -16.12 -25.49
C GLU A 328 -11.92 -14.88 -24.86
N LEU A 329 -10.85 -15.10 -24.11
CA LEU A 329 -10.11 -14.01 -23.47
C LEU A 329 -9.49 -13.07 -24.50
N ARG A 330 -8.85 -13.59 -25.56
CA ARG A 330 -8.32 -12.73 -26.65
C ARG A 330 -9.41 -11.93 -27.35
N ARG A 331 -10.57 -12.54 -27.63
CA ARG A 331 -11.72 -11.81 -28.20
C ARG A 331 -12.20 -10.68 -27.29
N LEU A 332 -12.25 -10.92 -25.97
CA LEU A 332 -12.64 -9.89 -25.02
C LEU A 332 -11.62 -8.73 -24.99
N VAL A 333 -10.32 -9.05 -24.99
CA VAL A 333 -9.25 -8.04 -25.08
C VAL A 333 -9.42 -7.19 -26.33
N GLU A 334 -9.57 -7.84 -27.52
CA GLU A 334 -9.78 -7.15 -28.79
C GLU A 334 -11.04 -6.27 -28.77
N ALA A 335 -12.15 -6.75 -28.20
CA ALA A 335 -13.38 -6.01 -28.06
C ALA A 335 -13.25 -4.77 -27.13
N CYS A 336 -12.47 -4.90 -26.05
CA CYS A 336 -12.13 -3.77 -25.17
C CYS A 336 -11.25 -2.75 -25.90
N HIS A 337 -10.19 -3.20 -26.56
CA HIS A 337 -9.27 -2.33 -27.32
C HIS A 337 -9.98 -1.57 -28.47
N ALA A 338 -10.90 -2.24 -29.18
CA ALA A 338 -11.69 -1.59 -30.22
C ALA A 338 -12.54 -0.40 -29.69
N ARG A 339 -12.79 -0.34 -28.39
CA ARG A 339 -13.53 0.72 -27.69
C ARG A 339 -12.62 1.66 -26.88
N GLY A 340 -11.30 1.53 -27.01
CA GLY A 340 -10.33 2.32 -26.27
C GLY A 340 -10.25 1.99 -24.78
N MET A 341 -10.70 0.81 -24.38
CA MET A 341 -10.63 0.33 -23.00
C MET A 341 -9.48 -0.66 -22.81
N LYS A 342 -8.80 -0.60 -21.68
CA LYS A 342 -7.80 -1.57 -21.20
C LYS A 342 -8.46 -2.71 -20.46
N LEU A 343 -7.83 -3.89 -20.49
CA LEU A 343 -8.26 -5.05 -19.69
C LEU A 343 -7.16 -5.50 -18.74
N LEU A 344 -7.46 -5.51 -17.44
CA LEU A 344 -6.60 -6.07 -16.40
C LEU A 344 -7.15 -7.42 -15.94
N LEU A 345 -6.28 -8.42 -15.79
CA LEU A 345 -6.66 -9.72 -15.27
C LEU A 345 -6.35 -9.86 -13.78
N TYR A 346 -7.25 -10.53 -13.08
CA TYR A 346 -7.08 -10.95 -11.70
C TYR A 346 -5.99 -12.01 -11.55
N PHE A 347 -5.15 -11.80 -10.53
CA PHE A 347 -4.26 -12.82 -9.98
C PHE A 347 -4.34 -12.75 -8.45
N GLY A 348 -4.66 -13.88 -7.83
CA GLY A 348 -4.84 -13.97 -6.39
C GLY A 348 -3.62 -14.54 -5.67
N TYR A 349 -3.77 -14.69 -4.39
CA TYR A 349 -2.74 -15.12 -3.42
C TYR A 349 -2.94 -16.57 -2.94
N LEU A 350 -3.75 -17.32 -3.65
CA LEU A 350 -4.20 -18.66 -3.25
C LEU A 350 -3.59 -19.74 -4.16
N MET A 351 -3.50 -20.96 -3.63
CA MET A 351 -3.25 -22.19 -4.38
C MET A 351 -4.46 -23.09 -4.25
N SER A 352 -5.08 -23.42 -5.38
CA SER A 352 -6.21 -24.33 -5.44
C SER A 352 -5.78 -25.81 -5.35
N THR A 353 -6.61 -26.62 -4.70
CA THR A 353 -6.46 -28.09 -4.69
C THR A 353 -6.61 -28.73 -6.08
N LEU A 354 -7.13 -27.99 -7.07
CA LEU A 354 -7.20 -28.42 -8.47
C LEU A 354 -5.97 -28.03 -9.29
N ALA A 355 -5.07 -27.21 -8.74
CA ALA A 355 -3.85 -26.83 -9.45
C ALA A 355 -2.97 -28.07 -9.69
N PRO A 356 -2.44 -28.28 -10.91
CA PRO A 356 -1.51 -29.37 -11.20
C PRO A 356 -0.29 -29.42 -10.27
N GLU A 357 0.07 -28.28 -9.70
CA GLU A 357 1.18 -28.09 -8.76
C GLU A 357 0.84 -28.53 -7.33
N TRP A 358 -0.43 -28.76 -7.00
CA TRP A 358 -0.88 -28.99 -5.63
C TRP A 358 -0.11 -30.11 -4.92
N ASP A 359 -0.11 -31.33 -5.48
CA ASP A 359 0.50 -32.46 -4.83
C ASP A 359 2.00 -32.31 -4.58
N ALA A 360 2.69 -31.57 -5.44
CA ALA A 360 4.13 -31.40 -5.36
C ALA A 360 4.57 -30.22 -4.49
N PHE A 361 3.74 -29.18 -4.36
CA PHE A 361 4.19 -27.89 -3.81
C PHE A 361 3.37 -27.34 -2.64
N HIS A 362 2.18 -27.86 -2.33
CA HIS A 362 1.34 -27.27 -1.27
C HIS A 362 2.05 -27.21 0.09
N GLU A 363 2.77 -28.27 0.48
CA GLU A 363 3.49 -28.29 1.75
C GLU A 363 4.62 -27.23 1.84
N GLU A 364 5.30 -26.97 0.72
CA GLU A 364 6.36 -25.96 0.66
C GLU A 364 5.80 -24.56 0.56
N CYS A 365 4.73 -24.36 -0.22
CA CYS A 365 4.30 -23.02 -0.63
C CYS A 365 3.26 -22.39 0.28
N LEU A 366 2.48 -23.18 1.03
CA LEU A 366 1.41 -22.62 1.87
C LEU A 366 1.94 -21.92 3.11
N VAL A 367 1.19 -20.92 3.56
CA VAL A 367 1.39 -20.30 4.87
C VAL A 367 1.13 -21.31 5.99
N GLU A 368 1.93 -21.33 7.03
CA GLU A 368 1.67 -22.09 8.26
C GLU A 368 1.48 -21.14 9.47
N PRO A 369 0.55 -21.43 10.38
CA PRO A 369 -0.53 -22.41 10.24
C PRO A 369 -1.40 -22.08 9.05
N VAL A 370 -1.93 -23.12 8.39
CA VAL A 370 -2.82 -22.94 7.25
C VAL A 370 -4.07 -22.21 7.70
N TYR A 371 -4.34 -21.08 7.08
CA TYR A 371 -5.57 -20.33 7.31
C TYR A 371 -6.63 -20.84 6.34
N GLY A 372 -7.82 -21.04 6.85
CA GLY A 372 -9.05 -21.36 6.20
C GLY A 372 -9.00 -21.93 4.79
N ALA A 373 -9.77 -22.95 4.53
CA ALA A 373 -10.06 -23.28 3.16
C ALA A 373 -11.08 -22.28 2.66
N TYR A 374 -10.70 -21.52 1.66
CA TYR A 374 -11.66 -20.71 0.94
C TYR A 374 -12.42 -21.63 -0.01
N ASP A 375 -13.75 -21.51 -0.07
CA ASP A 375 -14.56 -22.06 -1.14
C ASP A 375 -14.57 -21.01 -2.26
N PRO A 376 -13.68 -21.12 -3.27
CA PRO A 376 -13.58 -20.12 -4.31
C PRO A 376 -14.85 -20.09 -5.15
N TYR A 377 -15.15 -18.93 -5.71
CA TYR A 377 -16.22 -18.81 -6.69
C TYR A 377 -15.94 -19.77 -7.85
N ARG A 378 -16.96 -20.53 -8.25
CA ARG A 378 -16.83 -21.55 -9.29
C ARG A 378 -17.64 -21.15 -10.51
N TYR A 379 -16.94 -21.13 -11.65
CA TYR A 379 -17.68 -20.89 -12.86
C TYR A 379 -17.01 -21.58 -14.08
N PRO A 380 -17.73 -22.49 -14.78
CA PRO A 380 -18.90 -23.22 -14.29
C PRO A 380 -18.57 -23.97 -13.01
N PRO A 381 -19.56 -24.52 -12.29
CA PRO A 381 -19.31 -25.32 -11.09
C PRO A 381 -18.27 -26.40 -11.39
N GLN A 382 -17.11 -26.28 -10.76
CA GLN A 382 -16.03 -27.27 -10.86
C GLN A 382 -16.25 -28.37 -9.83
N PRO A 383 -15.59 -29.52 -9.95
CA PRO A 383 -15.44 -30.43 -8.83
C PRO A 383 -15.03 -29.67 -7.58
N GLU A 384 -15.33 -30.25 -6.42
CA GLU A 384 -14.98 -29.58 -5.15
C GLU A 384 -13.53 -29.15 -5.16
N GLN A 385 -13.32 -27.82 -5.07
CA GLN A 385 -12.00 -27.24 -4.92
C GLN A 385 -11.97 -26.39 -3.65
N LYS A 386 -10.79 -26.35 -3.03
CA LYS A 386 -10.47 -25.45 -1.95
C LYS A 386 -9.21 -24.68 -2.30
N ALA A 387 -9.09 -23.46 -1.83
CA ALA A 387 -7.93 -22.65 -2.08
C ALA A 387 -7.33 -22.15 -0.76
N PHE A 388 -6.01 -22.11 -0.70
CA PHE A 388 -5.25 -21.82 0.52
C PHE A 388 -4.20 -20.74 0.26
N ILE A 389 -3.96 -19.88 1.26
CA ILE A 389 -3.00 -18.78 1.15
C ILE A 389 -1.58 -19.31 0.97
N VAL A 390 -0.89 -18.79 -0.03
CA VAL A 390 0.53 -19.08 -0.30
C VAL A 390 1.44 -18.07 0.39
N CYS A 391 2.66 -18.49 0.70
CA CYS A 391 3.71 -17.60 1.16
C CYS A 391 4.68 -17.29 0.02
N TYR A 392 4.81 -16.03 -0.35
CA TYR A 392 5.71 -15.61 -1.43
C TYR A 392 7.20 -15.62 -1.07
N ARG A 393 7.58 -16.04 0.13
CA ARG A 393 8.97 -16.46 0.41
C ARG A 393 9.30 -17.79 -0.26
N SER A 394 8.29 -18.59 -0.61
CA SER A 394 8.43 -19.83 -1.36
C SER A 394 8.69 -19.58 -2.86
N VAL A 395 8.91 -20.68 -3.60
CA VAL A 395 9.06 -20.66 -5.06
C VAL A 395 7.80 -20.22 -5.80
N TRP A 396 6.66 -20.09 -5.13
CA TRP A 396 5.40 -19.68 -5.75
C TRP A 396 5.44 -18.25 -6.33
N GLN A 397 6.37 -17.39 -5.87
CA GLN A 397 6.65 -16.10 -6.51
C GLN A 397 7.09 -16.25 -7.98
N ASP A 398 7.82 -17.33 -8.30
CA ASP A 398 8.24 -17.61 -9.67
C ASP A 398 7.06 -18.04 -10.54
N PHE A 399 6.14 -18.87 -9.98
CA PHE A 399 4.91 -19.27 -10.65
C PHE A 399 4.07 -18.05 -11.03
N LEU A 400 3.87 -17.11 -10.10
CA LEU A 400 3.08 -15.92 -10.36
C LEU A 400 3.74 -14.99 -11.39
N ALA A 401 5.04 -14.71 -11.24
CA ALA A 401 5.77 -13.83 -12.15
C ALA A 401 5.84 -14.40 -13.58
N ASP A 402 6.13 -15.68 -13.72
CA ASP A 402 6.12 -16.39 -15.00
C ASP A 402 4.72 -16.42 -15.64
N GLY A 403 3.71 -16.70 -14.82
CA GLY A 403 2.31 -16.72 -15.25
C GLY A 403 1.82 -15.40 -15.78
N ILE A 404 2.15 -14.29 -15.08
CA ILE A 404 1.82 -12.93 -15.51
C ILE A 404 2.54 -12.59 -16.82
N ALA A 405 3.83 -12.88 -16.94
CA ALA A 405 4.57 -12.63 -18.18
C ALA A 405 3.93 -13.34 -19.37
N ARG A 406 3.58 -14.63 -19.21
CA ARG A 406 2.89 -15.39 -20.25
C ARG A 406 1.50 -14.85 -20.57
N ALA A 407 0.73 -14.43 -19.58
CA ALA A 407 -0.62 -13.90 -19.81
C ALA A 407 -0.59 -12.60 -20.63
N LEU A 408 0.37 -11.72 -20.35
CA LEU A 408 0.58 -10.50 -21.15
C LEU A 408 0.95 -10.83 -22.60
N ASP A 409 1.90 -11.76 -22.80
CA ASP A 409 2.40 -12.13 -24.14
C ASP A 409 1.33 -12.92 -24.92
N GLU A 410 0.62 -13.84 -24.28
CA GLU A 410 -0.29 -14.77 -24.93
C GLU A 410 -1.66 -14.17 -25.21
N TYR A 411 -2.21 -13.35 -24.29
CA TYR A 411 -3.57 -12.83 -24.40
C TYR A 411 -3.63 -11.35 -24.77
N GLY A 412 -2.52 -10.59 -24.65
CA GLY A 412 -2.46 -9.18 -24.99
C GLY A 412 -3.17 -8.27 -23.97
N VAL A 413 -3.30 -8.69 -22.73
CA VAL A 413 -3.91 -7.88 -21.66
C VAL A 413 -3.02 -6.71 -21.27
N ASP A 414 -3.61 -5.63 -20.72
CA ASP A 414 -2.92 -4.37 -20.46
C ASP A 414 -2.31 -4.28 -19.06
N GLY A 415 -2.41 -5.33 -18.29
CA GLY A 415 -1.86 -5.38 -16.95
C GLY A 415 -2.59 -6.37 -16.04
N VAL A 416 -2.42 -6.16 -14.75
CA VAL A 416 -2.90 -7.06 -13.71
C VAL A 416 -3.72 -6.34 -12.65
N TYR A 417 -4.71 -7.05 -12.12
CA TYR A 417 -5.39 -6.76 -10.87
C TYR A 417 -4.96 -7.81 -9.85
N LEU A 418 -4.24 -7.40 -8.81
CA LEU A 418 -3.62 -8.28 -7.83
C LEU A 418 -4.41 -8.23 -6.53
N ASP A 419 -4.93 -9.36 -6.10
CA ASP A 419 -5.68 -9.48 -4.86
C ASP A 419 -4.84 -10.21 -3.80
N GLY A 420 -4.69 -9.59 -2.62
CA GLY A 420 -3.93 -10.12 -1.49
C GLY A 420 -2.45 -10.44 -1.75
N THR A 421 -1.94 -10.14 -2.95
CA THR A 421 -0.57 -10.50 -3.36
C THR A 421 0.50 -9.58 -2.80
N ALA A 422 0.14 -8.36 -2.42
CA ALA A 422 1.05 -7.38 -1.82
C ALA A 422 1.06 -7.44 -0.28
N ASP A 423 0.25 -8.30 0.32
CA ASP A 423 -0.03 -8.34 1.75
C ASP A 423 0.82 -9.38 2.48
N THR A 424 1.10 -9.12 3.74
CA THR A 424 1.80 -10.07 4.63
C THR A 424 0.86 -10.88 5.51
N PHE A 425 -0.42 -10.52 5.49
CA PHE A 425 -1.46 -11.14 6.33
C PHE A 425 -1.00 -11.33 7.79
N ASN A 426 -1.16 -12.53 8.29
CA ASN A 426 -0.85 -12.88 9.68
C ASN A 426 0.54 -13.47 9.88
N GLY A 427 1.43 -13.33 8.89
CA GLY A 427 2.75 -13.93 8.90
C GLY A 427 2.73 -15.46 8.72
N CYS A 428 3.90 -16.08 8.66
CA CYS A 428 4.11 -17.49 8.33
C CYS A 428 5.11 -18.14 9.27
N CYS A 429 4.88 -19.43 9.61
CA CYS A 429 5.78 -20.26 10.39
C CYS A 429 6.41 -21.43 9.59
N ASN A 430 6.11 -21.53 8.28
CA ASN A 430 6.54 -22.67 7.47
C ASN A 430 8.05 -22.69 7.25
N ARG A 431 8.71 -23.66 7.92
CA ARG A 431 10.17 -23.82 7.90
C ARG A 431 10.71 -24.28 6.55
N ARG A 432 9.88 -24.88 5.68
CA ARG A 432 10.33 -25.42 4.37
C ARG A 432 10.84 -24.31 3.45
N HIS A 433 10.22 -23.13 3.51
CA HIS A 433 10.67 -21.95 2.76
C HIS A 433 11.32 -20.86 3.62
N GLY A 434 11.75 -21.22 4.87
CA GLY A 434 12.55 -20.35 5.73
C GLY A 434 11.75 -19.30 6.52
N CYS A 435 10.45 -19.48 6.71
CA CYS A 435 9.66 -18.70 7.64
C CYS A 435 9.69 -19.26 9.05
N GLY A 436 9.34 -18.44 10.02
CA GLY A 436 9.32 -18.79 11.44
C GLY A 436 10.71 -18.88 12.09
N TYR A 437 10.76 -18.70 13.37
CA TYR A 437 11.94 -18.82 14.21
C TYR A 437 11.57 -19.46 15.55
N THR A 438 12.54 -19.97 16.29
CA THR A 438 12.30 -20.60 17.60
C THR A 438 12.41 -19.56 18.69
N LYS A 439 11.33 -19.33 19.43
CA LYS A 439 11.31 -18.45 20.62
C LYS A 439 12.05 -19.08 21.80
N PRO A 440 12.42 -18.29 22.83
CA PRO A 440 13.09 -18.81 24.02
C PRO A 440 12.30 -19.91 24.77
N ASP A 441 10.98 -19.88 24.70
CA ASP A 441 10.08 -20.88 25.30
C ASP A 441 9.92 -22.16 24.46
N GLY A 442 10.58 -22.23 23.29
CA GLY A 442 10.51 -23.34 22.34
C GLY A 442 9.34 -23.28 21.34
N SER A 443 8.45 -22.32 21.47
CA SER A 443 7.38 -22.08 20.48
C SER A 443 7.94 -21.52 19.17
N ILE A 444 7.15 -21.58 18.09
CA ILE A 444 7.52 -21.01 16.79
C ILE A 444 6.92 -19.63 16.66
N GLY A 445 7.80 -18.63 16.48
CA GLY A 445 7.44 -17.26 16.12
C GLY A 445 7.17 -17.11 14.63
N ARG A 446 6.39 -16.11 14.26
CA ARG A 446 5.99 -15.83 12.87
C ARG A 446 7.00 -14.92 12.18
N THR A 447 7.10 -15.10 10.86
CA THR A 447 7.83 -14.20 9.96
C THR A 447 6.86 -13.60 8.95
N TYR A 448 6.92 -12.30 8.77
CA TYR A 448 6.14 -11.56 7.77
C TYR A 448 7.02 -11.38 6.53
N ALA A 449 6.60 -11.92 5.39
CA ALA A 449 7.44 -12.03 4.19
C ALA A 449 7.49 -10.70 3.39
N ILE A 450 7.74 -9.57 4.03
CA ILE A 450 7.71 -8.23 3.42
C ILE A 450 8.71 -8.11 2.26
N LEU A 451 9.96 -8.48 2.50
CA LEU A 451 11.03 -8.34 1.51
C LEU A 451 10.86 -9.29 0.31
N PRO A 452 10.47 -10.58 0.47
CA PRO A 452 10.14 -11.45 -0.64
C PRO A 452 8.96 -10.95 -1.47
N ILE A 453 7.87 -10.50 -0.83
CA ILE A 453 6.70 -9.93 -1.51
C ILE A 453 7.11 -8.66 -2.27
N ARG A 454 7.89 -7.78 -1.66
CA ARG A 454 8.44 -6.60 -2.33
C ARG A 454 9.25 -6.97 -3.58
N SER A 455 10.10 -7.98 -3.48
CA SER A 455 10.88 -8.48 -4.62
C SER A 455 9.98 -8.98 -5.75
N MET A 456 8.95 -9.76 -5.41
CA MET A 456 7.94 -10.23 -6.35
C MET A 456 7.17 -9.07 -6.99
N MET A 457 6.70 -8.10 -6.22
CA MET A 457 5.98 -6.94 -6.74
C MET A 457 6.84 -6.10 -7.69
N ARG A 458 8.13 -5.92 -7.38
CA ARG A 458 9.09 -5.28 -8.28
C ARG A 458 9.22 -6.06 -9.60
N ARG A 459 9.28 -7.39 -9.56
CA ARG A 459 9.30 -8.25 -10.77
C ARG A 459 8.04 -8.06 -11.60
N ILE A 460 6.86 -8.10 -10.98
CA ILE A 460 5.57 -7.91 -11.66
C ILE A 460 5.50 -6.52 -12.32
N TYR A 461 5.86 -5.47 -11.60
CA TYR A 461 5.93 -4.12 -12.15
C TYR A 461 6.88 -4.06 -13.36
N THR A 462 8.05 -4.68 -13.25
CA THR A 462 9.03 -4.75 -14.34
C THR A 462 8.47 -5.47 -15.57
N ILE A 463 7.81 -6.60 -15.39
CA ILE A 463 7.18 -7.38 -16.46
C ILE A 463 6.12 -6.53 -17.18
N VAL A 464 5.19 -5.95 -16.42
CA VAL A 464 4.09 -5.15 -16.97
C VAL A 464 4.63 -3.93 -17.72
N LYS A 465 5.56 -3.17 -17.12
CA LYS A 465 6.12 -1.96 -17.73
C LYS A 465 7.08 -2.23 -18.91
N ALA A 466 7.71 -3.38 -18.95
CA ALA A 466 8.51 -3.82 -20.09
C ALA A 466 7.64 -4.23 -21.29
N HIS A 467 6.49 -4.87 -21.02
CA HIS A 467 5.54 -5.25 -22.04
C HIS A 467 4.81 -4.01 -22.61
N ASN A 468 4.32 -3.15 -21.74
CA ASN A 468 3.64 -1.90 -22.11
C ASN A 468 3.96 -0.81 -21.06
N PRO A 469 4.64 0.31 -21.45
CA PRO A 469 4.89 1.42 -20.52
C PRO A 469 3.63 1.97 -19.83
N ASP A 470 2.47 1.93 -20.53
CA ASP A 470 1.17 2.36 -20.02
C ASP A 470 0.41 1.23 -19.29
N GLY A 471 1.05 0.06 -19.15
CA GLY A 471 0.49 -1.10 -18.46
C GLY A 471 0.24 -0.82 -16.98
N GLN A 472 -0.78 -1.46 -16.41
CA GLN A 472 -1.25 -1.19 -15.07
C GLN A 472 -1.00 -2.37 -14.12
N VAL A 473 -0.57 -2.04 -12.90
CA VAL A 473 -0.53 -2.95 -11.76
C VAL A 473 -1.47 -2.36 -10.73
N SER A 474 -2.72 -2.84 -10.71
CA SER A 474 -3.76 -2.42 -9.77
C SER A 474 -3.81 -3.39 -8.60
N LEU A 475 -3.76 -2.90 -7.37
CA LEU A 475 -3.83 -3.72 -6.16
C LEU A 475 -5.23 -3.68 -5.56
N HIS A 476 -5.68 -4.79 -5.00
CA HIS A 476 -6.68 -4.81 -3.96
C HIS A 476 -5.96 -4.74 -2.60
N GLN A 477 -6.34 -3.76 -1.82
CA GLN A 477 -5.92 -3.63 -0.42
C GLN A 477 -7.15 -3.81 0.48
N SER A 478 -6.93 -4.30 1.65
CA SER A 478 -7.96 -4.46 2.68
C SER A 478 -7.33 -4.13 4.02
N ASN A 479 -6.94 -2.84 4.19
CA ASN A 479 -6.25 -2.32 5.35
C ASN A 479 -4.78 -2.83 5.51
N PHE A 480 -4.19 -3.44 4.49
CA PHE A 480 -2.79 -3.87 4.52
C PHE A 480 -1.88 -2.90 3.75
N MET A 481 -1.62 -1.72 4.31
CA MET A 481 -0.81 -0.68 3.67
C MET A 481 0.69 -0.97 3.84
N VAL A 482 1.14 -2.06 3.23
CA VAL A 482 2.54 -2.47 3.21
C VAL A 482 3.27 -1.67 2.14
N ILE A 483 3.77 -0.49 2.49
CA ILE A 483 4.32 0.47 1.52
C ILE A 483 5.48 -0.09 0.69
N PRO A 484 6.43 -0.86 1.25
CA PRO A 484 7.51 -1.43 0.46
C PRO A 484 7.05 -2.33 -0.68
N THR A 485 5.88 -2.94 -0.57
CA THR A 485 5.27 -3.81 -1.59
C THR A 485 4.36 -3.03 -2.53
N MET A 486 3.41 -2.24 -1.97
CA MET A 486 2.45 -1.49 -2.75
C MET A 486 3.07 -0.31 -3.52
N GLY A 487 4.27 0.14 -3.16
CA GLY A 487 5.03 1.14 -3.92
C GLY A 487 5.27 0.74 -5.39
N TRP A 488 5.24 -0.55 -5.70
CA TRP A 488 5.38 -1.12 -7.04
C TRP A 488 4.06 -1.26 -7.81
N ALA A 489 2.97 -0.67 -7.30
CA ALA A 489 1.68 -0.61 -7.99
C ALA A 489 1.49 0.70 -8.75
N THR A 490 0.62 0.72 -9.76
CA THR A 490 0.18 1.94 -10.43
C THR A 490 -1.03 2.57 -9.77
N SER A 491 -1.87 1.75 -9.12
CA SER A 491 -3.02 2.17 -8.34
C SER A 491 -3.38 1.11 -7.30
N TYR A 492 -4.21 1.48 -6.33
CA TYR A 492 -4.82 0.52 -5.41
C TYR A 492 -6.31 0.80 -5.21
N TRP A 493 -7.06 -0.22 -4.85
CA TRP A 493 -8.48 -0.23 -4.57
C TRP A 493 -8.71 -0.77 -3.17
N ASP A 494 -9.29 0.02 -2.29
CA ASP A 494 -9.43 -0.29 -0.87
C ASP A 494 -10.75 0.17 -0.30
N GLY A 495 -11.24 -0.53 0.72
CA GLY A 495 -12.48 -0.24 1.43
C GLY A 495 -13.35 -1.46 1.75
N GLU A 496 -13.02 -2.66 1.26
CA GLU A 496 -13.81 -3.88 1.51
C GLU A 496 -13.94 -4.21 3.01
N HIS A 497 -12.88 -3.97 3.76
CA HIS A 497 -12.83 -4.22 5.21
C HIS A 497 -13.71 -3.29 6.04
N LEU A 498 -14.27 -2.24 5.46
CA LEU A 498 -15.03 -1.23 6.17
C LEU A 498 -16.45 -1.72 6.47
N ALA A 499 -16.85 -1.69 7.74
CA ALA A 499 -18.21 -2.02 8.15
C ALA A 499 -19.23 -0.90 7.87
N ALA A 500 -18.76 0.33 7.62
CA ALA A 500 -19.56 1.52 7.32
C ALA A 500 -18.69 2.56 6.60
N ILE A 501 -19.30 3.63 6.12
CA ILE A 501 -18.58 4.80 5.60
C ILE A 501 -17.60 5.30 6.69
N PRO A 502 -16.27 5.38 6.39
CA PRO A 502 -15.27 5.67 7.41
C PRO A 502 -15.28 7.14 7.86
N ALA A 503 -14.72 7.40 9.04
CA ALA A 503 -14.47 8.75 9.52
C ALA A 503 -13.47 9.51 8.62
N LEU A 504 -13.53 10.84 8.65
CA LEU A 504 -12.71 11.71 7.81
C LEU A 504 -11.20 11.51 8.00
N ASP A 505 -10.76 11.33 9.23
CA ASP A 505 -9.34 11.11 9.54
C ASP A 505 -8.86 9.70 9.17
N HIS A 506 -9.73 8.69 9.25
CA HIS A 506 -9.47 7.35 8.72
C HIS A 506 -9.26 7.42 7.20
N PHE A 507 -10.19 8.08 6.46
CA PHE A 507 -10.06 8.23 5.02
C PHE A 507 -8.75 8.92 4.62
N ARG A 508 -8.36 10.01 5.32
CA ARG A 508 -7.09 10.70 5.09
C ARG A 508 -5.87 9.85 5.38
N THR A 509 -5.97 8.93 6.35
CA THR A 509 -4.85 8.07 6.75
C THR A 509 -4.62 6.94 5.76
N GLU A 510 -5.67 6.31 5.24
CA GLU A 510 -5.56 5.05 4.50
C GLU A 510 -5.96 5.18 3.02
N LEU A 511 -7.07 5.85 2.74
CA LEU A 511 -7.80 5.70 1.49
C LEU A 511 -7.52 6.82 0.45
N MET A 512 -6.66 7.78 0.78
CA MET A 512 -6.46 8.96 -0.07
C MET A 512 -5.41 8.74 -1.18
N GLY A 513 -4.44 7.85 -0.97
CA GLY A 513 -3.39 7.54 -1.94
C GLY A 513 -2.27 8.57 -2.05
N ARG A 514 -2.59 9.83 -1.90
CA ARG A 514 -1.66 10.96 -2.07
C ARG A 514 -0.46 10.88 -1.12
N GLN A 515 -0.69 10.58 0.14
CA GLN A 515 0.36 10.42 1.16
C GLN A 515 1.28 9.23 0.89
N TRP A 516 0.80 8.22 0.16
CA TRP A 516 1.59 7.05 -0.22
C TRP A 516 2.39 7.27 -1.50
N GLY A 517 1.89 8.09 -2.43
CA GLY A 517 2.40 8.23 -3.79
C GLY A 517 1.92 7.12 -4.72
N VAL A 518 0.78 6.50 -4.39
CA VAL A 518 0.08 5.50 -5.21
C VAL A 518 -1.37 5.94 -5.33
N PRO A 519 -1.89 6.21 -6.54
CA PRO A 519 -3.28 6.60 -6.74
C PRO A 519 -4.26 5.62 -6.14
N ALA A 520 -5.27 6.12 -5.43
CA ALA A 520 -6.32 5.34 -4.79
C ALA A 520 -7.62 5.38 -5.60
N GLU A 521 -8.35 4.28 -5.59
CA GLU A 521 -9.76 4.19 -5.95
C GLU A 521 -10.50 3.62 -4.73
N PHE A 522 -11.62 4.24 -4.34
CA PHE A 522 -12.35 3.78 -3.16
C PHE A 522 -13.28 2.62 -3.51
N LEU A 523 -13.23 1.56 -2.70
CA LEU A 523 -14.12 0.41 -2.78
C LEU A 523 -15.34 0.66 -1.87
N ALA A 524 -16.50 0.84 -2.48
CA ALA A 524 -17.75 1.10 -1.76
C ALA A 524 -18.59 -0.18 -1.65
N MET A 525 -18.57 -0.81 -0.49
CA MET A 525 -19.43 -1.95 -0.15
C MET A 525 -20.79 -1.51 0.42
N HIS A 526 -20.96 -0.20 0.65
CA HIS A 526 -22.16 0.41 1.24
C HIS A 526 -22.89 1.29 0.21
N ASP A 527 -23.60 2.32 0.69
CA ASP A 527 -24.26 3.27 -0.21
C ASP A 527 -23.27 3.96 -1.13
N PHE A 528 -23.39 3.69 -2.43
CA PHE A 528 -22.46 4.17 -3.47
C PHE A 528 -22.47 5.69 -3.58
N SER A 529 -23.63 6.34 -3.39
CA SER A 529 -23.72 7.80 -3.45
C SER A 529 -23.03 8.46 -2.28
N GLN A 530 -23.21 7.95 -1.06
CA GLN A 530 -22.50 8.45 0.13
C GLN A 530 -20.98 8.24 -0.02
N ALA A 531 -20.57 7.09 -0.54
CA ALA A 531 -19.17 6.79 -0.84
C ALA A 531 -18.59 7.77 -1.86
N CYS A 532 -19.30 8.10 -2.94
CA CYS A 532 -18.88 9.11 -3.91
C CYS A 532 -18.72 10.49 -3.26
N GLY A 533 -19.64 10.88 -2.36
CA GLY A 533 -19.53 12.14 -1.63
C GLY A 533 -18.29 12.20 -0.76
N LEU A 534 -18.03 11.17 0.04
CA LEU A 534 -16.84 11.13 0.90
C LEU A 534 -15.55 11.07 0.10
N ALA A 535 -15.48 10.23 -0.92
CA ALA A 535 -14.28 10.05 -1.74
C ALA A 535 -13.93 11.34 -2.52
N LEU A 536 -14.92 11.98 -3.16
CA LEU A 536 -14.73 13.26 -3.86
C LEU A 536 -14.23 14.37 -2.92
N LEU A 537 -14.70 14.39 -1.66
CA LEU A 537 -14.22 15.34 -0.64
C LEU A 537 -12.69 15.26 -0.46
N HIS A 538 -12.11 14.09 -0.77
CA HIS A 538 -10.69 13.79 -0.67
C HIS A 538 -9.97 13.68 -2.03
N ASP A 539 -10.64 14.09 -3.12
CA ASP A 539 -10.13 13.99 -4.50
C ASP A 539 -9.85 12.54 -4.96
N VAL A 540 -10.66 11.59 -4.51
CA VAL A 540 -10.54 10.16 -4.82
C VAL A 540 -11.78 9.68 -5.61
N PRO A 541 -11.61 8.94 -6.73
CA PRO A 541 -12.73 8.31 -7.43
C PRO A 541 -13.23 7.06 -6.68
N VAL A 542 -14.49 6.72 -6.89
CA VAL A 542 -15.08 5.44 -6.48
C VAL A 542 -15.15 4.53 -7.71
N ARG A 543 -14.60 3.31 -7.60
CA ARG A 543 -14.65 2.32 -8.67
C ARG A 543 -16.02 1.62 -8.69
N PRO A 544 -16.83 1.77 -9.73
CA PRO A 544 -18.10 1.06 -9.84
C PRO A 544 -17.88 -0.42 -10.19
N MET A 545 -18.72 -1.30 -9.62
CA MET A 545 -18.77 -2.73 -9.91
C MET A 545 -20.19 -3.18 -10.35
N HIS A 546 -21.15 -2.28 -10.36
CA HIS A 546 -22.52 -2.54 -10.81
C HIS A 546 -22.91 -1.58 -11.91
N MET A 547 -23.56 -2.13 -12.92
CA MET A 547 -24.21 -1.37 -13.99
C MET A 547 -25.36 -0.50 -13.43
N GLY A 548 -25.98 0.29 -14.25
CA GLY A 548 -27.16 1.07 -13.87
C GLY A 548 -26.81 2.32 -13.06
N GLU A 549 -27.35 2.48 -11.85
CA GLU A 549 -27.22 3.74 -11.07
C GLU A 549 -25.78 4.06 -10.69
N ASN A 550 -25.03 3.08 -10.23
CA ASN A 550 -23.64 3.28 -9.79
C ASN A 550 -22.76 3.75 -10.96
N LEU A 551 -22.87 3.07 -12.10
CA LEU A 551 -22.13 3.46 -13.31
C LEU A 551 -22.56 4.86 -13.79
N ARG A 552 -23.88 5.16 -13.80
CA ARG A 552 -24.38 6.49 -14.20
C ARG A 552 -23.88 7.60 -13.30
N LEU A 553 -23.87 7.40 -11.98
CA LEU A 553 -23.36 8.40 -11.02
C LEU A 553 -21.86 8.63 -11.22
N ALA A 554 -21.06 7.56 -11.29
CA ALA A 554 -19.61 7.66 -11.52
C ALA A 554 -19.30 8.36 -12.86
N SER A 555 -20.03 8.01 -13.93
CA SER A 555 -19.91 8.63 -15.26
C SER A 555 -20.28 10.12 -15.24
N SER A 556 -21.39 10.46 -14.59
CA SER A 556 -21.85 11.85 -14.50
C SER A 556 -20.86 12.71 -13.71
N LEU A 557 -20.35 12.19 -12.60
CA LEU A 557 -19.34 12.86 -11.79
C LEU A 557 -18.06 13.10 -12.61
N SER A 558 -17.57 12.07 -13.30
CA SER A 558 -16.38 12.19 -14.16
C SER A 558 -16.57 13.25 -15.25
N ARG A 559 -17.74 13.29 -15.90
CA ARG A 559 -18.05 14.33 -16.92
C ARG A 559 -18.08 15.74 -16.35
N ILE A 560 -18.71 15.92 -15.17
CA ILE A 560 -18.73 17.23 -14.48
C ILE A 560 -17.32 17.70 -14.18
N LEU A 561 -16.45 16.82 -13.69
CA LEU A 561 -15.05 17.14 -13.38
C LEU A 561 -14.24 17.47 -14.65
N ASP A 562 -14.46 16.73 -15.74
CA ASP A 562 -13.82 17.01 -17.04
C ASP A 562 -14.29 18.36 -17.61
N ASP A 563 -15.61 18.62 -17.65
CA ASP A 563 -16.20 19.86 -18.14
C ASP A 563 -15.80 21.09 -17.33
N PHE A 564 -15.56 20.89 -16.04
CA PHE A 564 -15.00 21.91 -15.16
C PHE A 564 -13.52 22.15 -15.39
N GLY A 565 -12.79 21.20 -15.95
CA GLY A 565 -11.33 21.27 -16.11
C GLY A 565 -10.59 21.00 -14.79
N ARG A 566 -11.01 19.97 -14.03
CA ARG A 566 -10.40 19.62 -12.72
C ARG A 566 -8.88 19.50 -12.76
N LYS A 567 -8.30 19.00 -13.85
CA LYS A 567 -6.85 18.82 -13.99
C LYS A 567 -6.06 20.14 -13.93
N ASP A 568 -6.66 21.23 -14.40
CA ASP A 568 -6.09 22.56 -14.40
C ASP A 568 -6.51 23.39 -13.17
N ALA A 569 -7.33 22.79 -12.29
CA ALA A 569 -7.82 23.43 -11.08
C ALA A 569 -6.93 23.13 -9.88
N GLU A 570 -6.82 24.11 -8.99
CA GLU A 570 -6.22 23.91 -7.67
C GLU A 570 -7.24 23.25 -6.74
N TRP A 571 -6.89 22.07 -6.21
CA TRP A 571 -7.69 21.44 -5.16
C TRP A 571 -7.38 22.05 -3.80
N LEU A 572 -8.42 22.54 -3.10
CA LEU A 572 -8.40 23.19 -1.80
C LEU A 572 -9.16 22.31 -0.80
N PRO A 573 -8.48 21.35 -0.15
CA PRO A 573 -9.11 20.42 0.77
C PRO A 573 -9.62 21.11 2.04
N TYR A 574 -10.69 20.57 2.63
CA TYR A 574 -11.39 21.13 3.78
C TYR A 574 -10.49 21.37 5.02
N TRP A 575 -9.38 20.69 5.15
CA TRP A 575 -8.42 20.87 6.26
C TRP A 575 -7.38 21.97 6.04
N ARG A 576 -7.43 22.69 4.89
CA ARG A 576 -6.49 23.75 4.50
C ARG A 576 -7.14 24.93 3.80
N ASN A 577 -8.47 25.05 3.86
CA ASN A 577 -9.18 26.05 3.06
C ASN A 577 -9.93 27.12 3.86
N ASP A 578 -9.66 27.30 5.15
CA ASP A 578 -10.29 28.27 6.04
C ASP A 578 -10.29 29.72 5.50
N ARG A 579 -9.30 30.05 4.65
CA ARG A 579 -9.21 31.36 3.98
C ARG A 579 -10.32 31.54 2.95
N TYR A 580 -10.82 30.47 2.36
CA TYR A 580 -11.68 30.47 1.18
C TYR A 580 -13.14 30.16 1.51
N VAL A 581 -13.37 29.40 2.56
CA VAL A 581 -14.70 28.93 2.92
C VAL A 581 -14.85 28.75 4.42
N SER A 582 -16.04 29.03 4.92
CA SER A 582 -16.49 28.66 6.26
C SER A 582 -17.89 28.08 6.19
N ALA A 583 -18.21 27.23 7.15
CA ALA A 583 -19.52 26.58 7.25
C ALA A 583 -20.06 26.56 8.68
N ALA A 584 -21.37 26.51 8.80
CA ALA A 584 -22.08 26.32 10.06
C ALA A 584 -23.34 25.46 9.80
N PRO A 585 -23.55 24.36 10.53
CA PRO A 585 -22.69 23.87 11.62
C PRO A 585 -21.37 23.25 11.14
N ALA A 586 -20.51 22.89 12.08
CA ALA A 586 -19.17 22.33 11.79
C ALA A 586 -19.20 20.96 11.10
N ASP A 587 -20.32 20.24 11.15
CA ASP A 587 -20.53 18.97 10.46
C ASP A 587 -20.63 19.15 8.94
N PHE A 588 -20.83 20.38 8.43
CA PHE A 588 -20.67 20.66 7.02
C PHE A 588 -19.18 20.85 6.70
N VAL A 589 -18.68 19.96 5.87
CA VAL A 589 -17.28 19.90 5.45
C VAL A 589 -17.20 20.20 3.95
N ILE A 590 -16.33 21.10 3.54
CA ILE A 590 -16.30 21.59 2.17
C ILE A 590 -14.90 21.50 1.59
N SER A 591 -14.72 20.76 0.51
CA SER A 591 -13.54 20.85 -0.36
C SER A 591 -13.88 21.60 -1.65
N LEU A 592 -12.89 22.29 -2.22
CA LEU A 592 -13.08 23.13 -3.39
C LEU A 592 -12.08 22.75 -4.49
N TYR A 593 -12.50 22.88 -5.74
CA TYR A 593 -11.61 23.01 -6.90
C TYR A 593 -11.71 24.43 -7.41
N ARG A 594 -10.58 25.13 -7.50
CA ARG A 594 -10.51 26.50 -8.03
C ARG A 594 -9.83 26.48 -9.39
N HIS A 595 -10.60 26.77 -10.43
CA HIS A 595 -10.10 26.84 -11.80
C HIS A 595 -9.89 28.31 -12.23
N PRO A 596 -8.78 28.66 -12.90
CA PRO A 596 -8.50 30.04 -13.26
C PRO A 596 -9.50 30.68 -14.22
N LYS A 597 -10.27 29.86 -14.98
CA LYS A 597 -11.26 30.33 -15.98
C LYS A 597 -12.70 29.89 -15.70
N HIS A 598 -12.89 28.79 -14.98
CA HIS A 598 -14.22 28.16 -14.82
C HIS A 598 -14.79 28.37 -13.40
N GLY A 599 -14.17 29.28 -12.61
CA GLY A 599 -14.62 29.59 -11.27
C GLY A 599 -14.29 28.49 -10.25
N VAL A 600 -15.27 28.13 -9.44
CA VAL A 600 -15.10 27.20 -8.32
C VAL A 600 -16.12 26.06 -8.42
N LEU A 601 -15.66 24.84 -8.19
CA LEU A 601 -16.50 23.67 -7.95
C LEU A 601 -16.39 23.32 -6.47
N ALA A 602 -17.48 23.55 -5.72
CA ALA A 602 -17.54 23.36 -4.27
C ALA A 602 -18.31 22.09 -3.95
N GLN A 603 -17.67 21.18 -3.24
CA GLN A 603 -18.36 20.02 -2.67
C GLN A 603 -18.72 20.29 -1.22
N VAL A 604 -20.01 20.27 -0.90
CA VAL A 604 -20.56 20.38 0.44
C VAL A 604 -20.99 18.99 0.92
N PHE A 605 -20.47 18.54 2.04
CA PHE A 605 -20.71 17.22 2.61
C PHE A 605 -21.16 17.35 4.05
N ASN A 606 -22.21 16.63 4.43
CA ASN A 606 -22.65 16.51 5.82
C ASN A 606 -21.97 15.31 6.50
N ALA A 607 -20.94 15.56 7.30
CA ALA A 607 -20.22 14.52 8.05
C ALA A 607 -20.94 14.11 9.36
N GLY A 608 -22.05 14.78 9.70
CA GLY A 608 -22.83 14.51 10.92
C GLY A 608 -23.76 13.30 10.79
N PRO A 609 -24.23 12.76 11.93
CA PRO A 609 -25.06 11.56 11.98
C PRO A 609 -26.54 11.80 11.64
N HIS A 610 -26.96 13.03 11.44
CA HIS A 610 -28.36 13.42 11.19
C HIS A 610 -28.50 14.37 10.02
N GLU A 611 -29.73 14.48 9.50
CA GLU A 611 -30.07 15.56 8.57
C GLU A 611 -29.89 16.92 9.27
N ILE A 612 -29.18 17.84 8.62
CA ILE A 612 -28.95 19.20 9.12
C ILE A 612 -29.19 20.23 8.02
N ALA A 613 -29.72 21.38 8.45
CA ALA A 613 -29.72 22.58 7.66
C ALA A 613 -28.49 23.43 8.03
N GLY A 614 -27.75 23.88 7.01
CA GLY A 614 -26.51 24.63 7.24
C GLY A 614 -26.28 25.71 6.22
N GLU A 615 -25.30 26.54 6.50
CA GLU A 615 -24.89 27.68 5.68
C GLU A 615 -23.41 27.57 5.36
N VAL A 616 -23.07 27.74 4.10
CA VAL A 616 -21.70 27.78 3.57
C VAL A 616 -21.43 29.20 3.12
N THR A 617 -20.37 29.82 3.63
CA THR A 617 -19.93 31.16 3.22
C THR A 617 -18.65 31.06 2.40
N LEU A 618 -18.69 31.53 1.16
CA LEU A 618 -17.55 31.58 0.27
C LEU A 618 -16.93 32.98 0.26
N ASN A 619 -15.61 33.03 0.40
CA ASN A 619 -14.84 34.27 0.24
C ASN A 619 -14.52 34.46 -1.25
N PHE A 620 -15.41 35.17 -1.98
CA PHE A 620 -15.31 35.38 -3.40
C PHE A 620 -14.01 36.08 -3.82
N GLU A 621 -13.58 37.09 -3.05
CA GLU A 621 -12.32 37.79 -3.32
C GLU A 621 -11.11 36.86 -3.23
N ALA A 622 -11.02 36.04 -2.16
CA ALA A 622 -9.95 35.07 -2.00
C ALA A 622 -9.96 33.98 -3.07
N LEU A 623 -11.15 33.61 -3.56
CA LEU A 623 -11.35 32.65 -4.62
C LEU A 623 -11.10 33.23 -6.03
N GLY A 624 -10.96 34.55 -6.14
CA GLY A 624 -10.77 35.23 -7.43
C GLY A 624 -12.05 35.37 -8.27
N LEU A 625 -13.22 35.25 -7.63
CA LEU A 625 -14.52 35.42 -8.29
C LEU A 625 -14.90 36.91 -8.34
N THR A 626 -15.06 37.45 -9.55
CA THR A 626 -15.37 38.85 -9.80
C THR A 626 -16.84 39.08 -10.15
N GLY A 627 -17.32 40.30 -10.00
CA GLY A 627 -18.68 40.71 -10.35
C GLY A 627 -19.75 40.12 -9.40
N THR A 628 -20.87 39.69 -9.94
CA THR A 628 -21.97 39.08 -9.19
C THR A 628 -21.94 37.55 -9.41
N PRO A 629 -21.30 36.77 -8.50
CA PRO A 629 -21.21 35.33 -8.67
C PRO A 629 -22.56 34.65 -8.71
N ALA A 630 -22.71 33.66 -9.60
CA ALA A 630 -23.86 32.79 -9.71
C ALA A 630 -23.49 31.35 -9.29
N ALA A 631 -24.40 30.70 -8.57
CA ALA A 631 -24.21 29.31 -8.14
C ALA A 631 -25.29 28.43 -8.76
N ARG A 632 -24.91 27.20 -9.13
CA ARG A 632 -25.83 26.17 -9.62
C ARG A 632 -25.41 24.79 -9.11
N ASP A 633 -26.38 23.91 -8.94
CA ASP A 633 -26.13 22.49 -8.72
C ASP A 633 -25.43 21.90 -9.95
N ALA A 634 -24.32 21.22 -9.77
CA ALA A 634 -23.50 20.74 -10.89
C ALA A 634 -24.12 19.58 -11.65
N PHE A 635 -25.06 18.83 -11.05
CA PHE A 635 -25.79 17.73 -11.72
C PHE A 635 -27.04 18.20 -12.43
N SER A 636 -27.89 18.97 -11.75
CA SER A 636 -29.19 19.39 -12.28
C SER A 636 -29.12 20.70 -13.08
N GLY A 637 -28.10 21.53 -12.84
CA GLY A 637 -28.02 22.88 -13.39
C GLY A 637 -28.93 23.89 -12.70
N GLU A 638 -29.73 23.50 -11.71
CA GLU A 638 -30.60 24.38 -10.95
C GLU A 638 -29.84 25.51 -10.25
N ALA A 639 -30.36 26.73 -10.36
CA ALA A 639 -29.77 27.88 -9.68
C ALA A 639 -29.89 27.77 -8.16
N ILE A 640 -28.81 28.09 -7.47
CA ILE A 640 -28.75 28.16 -6.00
C ILE A 640 -28.61 29.62 -5.60
N ALA A 641 -29.50 30.09 -4.72
CA ALA A 641 -29.48 31.48 -4.27
C ALA A 641 -28.23 31.79 -3.45
N ILE A 642 -27.55 32.87 -3.81
CA ILE A 642 -26.42 33.45 -3.06
C ILE A 642 -26.87 34.72 -2.35
N ASN A 643 -26.72 34.76 -1.03
CA ASN A 643 -27.06 35.92 -0.22
C ASN A 643 -25.81 36.43 0.52
N GLY A 644 -25.13 37.44 -0.02
CA GLY A 644 -23.93 38.01 0.58
C GLY A 644 -22.78 36.96 0.72
N GLY A 645 -22.58 36.12 -0.29
CA GLY A 645 -21.57 35.05 -0.29
C GLY A 645 -22.01 33.76 0.41
N ARG A 646 -23.26 33.68 0.87
CA ARG A 646 -23.80 32.55 1.62
C ARG A 646 -24.72 31.71 0.77
N LEU A 647 -24.54 30.40 0.89
CA LEU A 647 -25.34 29.34 0.28
C LEU A 647 -25.96 28.50 1.41
N ARG A 648 -27.24 28.13 1.27
CA ARG A 648 -27.94 27.30 2.28
C ARG A 648 -28.28 25.94 1.71
N PHE A 649 -28.07 24.93 2.55
CA PHE A 649 -28.33 23.53 2.22
C PHE A 649 -29.05 22.85 3.37
N THR A 650 -29.89 21.87 3.03
CA THR A 650 -30.37 20.85 3.96
C THR A 650 -29.89 19.52 3.39
N LEU A 651 -29.02 18.83 4.14
CA LEU A 651 -28.41 17.57 3.71
C LEU A 651 -28.68 16.47 4.74
N PRO A 652 -29.10 15.28 4.29
CA PRO A 652 -29.17 14.11 5.18
C PRO A 652 -27.78 13.74 5.69
N SER A 653 -27.74 12.84 6.68
CA SER A 653 -26.46 12.25 7.14
C SER A 653 -25.70 11.68 5.96
N LEU A 654 -24.39 11.99 5.85
CA LEU A 654 -23.51 11.60 4.74
C LEU A 654 -23.99 12.07 3.36
N GLY A 655 -24.98 12.97 3.33
CA GLY A 655 -25.45 13.61 2.10
C GLY A 655 -24.50 14.69 1.61
N TRP A 656 -24.52 14.95 0.31
CA TRP A 656 -23.63 15.92 -0.32
C TRP A 656 -24.27 16.65 -1.51
N ARG A 657 -23.64 17.78 -1.86
CA ARG A 657 -23.95 18.57 -3.05
C ARG A 657 -22.66 19.00 -3.72
N LEU A 658 -22.70 19.04 -5.06
CA LEU A 658 -21.64 19.59 -5.87
C LEU A 658 -22.16 20.87 -6.53
N VAL A 659 -21.51 21.98 -6.20
CA VAL A 659 -21.99 23.34 -6.56
C VAL A 659 -20.96 24.02 -7.42
N ARG A 660 -21.35 24.42 -8.61
CA ARG A 660 -20.52 25.27 -9.48
C ARG A 660 -20.82 26.73 -9.19
N VAL A 661 -19.77 27.52 -8.94
CA VAL A 661 -19.85 28.96 -8.68
C VAL A 661 -18.98 29.68 -9.68
N GLU A 662 -19.59 30.57 -10.45
CA GLU A 662 -18.94 31.31 -11.53
C GLU A 662 -19.03 32.81 -11.25
N GLY A 663 -17.94 33.56 -11.52
CA GLY A 663 -17.94 35.02 -11.52
C GLY A 663 -18.28 35.60 -12.90
N GLU A 664 -18.39 36.92 -13.01
CA GLU A 664 -18.54 37.58 -14.31
C GLU A 664 -17.27 37.40 -15.15
N GLY A 665 -17.40 36.73 -16.32
CA GLY A 665 -16.29 36.47 -17.24
C GLY A 665 -15.52 35.17 -16.99
N SER A 666 -16.01 34.30 -16.13
CA SER A 666 -15.49 32.94 -15.97
C SER A 666 -16.17 31.96 -16.94
#